data_e5113999464091a6e27dd48f9e9886fa
#
_entry.id   e5113999464091a6e27dd48f9e9886fa
#
_cell.length_a   1.000
_cell.length_b   1.000
_cell.length_c   1.000
_cell.angle_alpha   90.00
_cell.angle_beta   90.00
_cell.angle_gamma   90.00
#
_symmetry.space_group_name_H-M   'P 1'
#
loop_
_entity.id
_entity.type
_entity.pdbx_description
1 polymer ?
#
loop_
_entity_poly.entity_id
_entity_poly.type
_entity_poly.pdbx_seq_one_letter_code
_entity_poly.pdbx_strand_id
1 'polypeptide(L)'
;DNSVVHYATPDPGPRKHNGRLHKLTDYIIGQRWVSHADAQLGLGIVVDFEGRRVTLAFPAVGEERTYATDNAPLTRLRFKPGDHISTVDNLELLVTQVQEQQGLLVYTGTDHHDEEMTVSELELDAFVQLTTPQQRLLNGHFDKNADFALRVATFEHIDRLQRSPARGLMGSRTSLLPHQVYIANEVAWRHSPRVLLADEVGLGKTIEAGMIIQQQLLTGRATRVLVMVPPTLLHQWLVEMLRRFNLHFSLFDSDRLAEMEEGNPFEAEQLVLCSLALFEGRPELQEQALAATWDLVVIDEAHHLHWSEDGAGEDYRFVEALGGQSRGMLLLTATPEQLGQASHFARLRLLDPSRFHSLEAFQEEEQTYRHWSEIADRLQAGDTNVELPEGVDPASSVESCIDQILDRHGTGRVLFRNTRAAVPGFPERSLHRHPLPAPQEYSLAQVELAEKLYPELPYMDDSWLDFDPRVSWLEQLLKDLRPAKALVICAHAATAVALEHHLHLRAGIRSAAFYEGLSIIERDRAAAYFADEVAVAQTLVCSEIGSEGRNFQFAHHLILFDLPLNPDLLEQRIGRLDRIGQQHTVDIHVPYLEGTAQETLLDWYQRGVDLFHESCSAGTLIFDTFSDRVLPELATRSPAFDELLVDTADFSGRTRQELRDGRDRLLERNSCKPEVARELIEEVTALESGDTLERYLEALCEAFGVDQEFHSEQSLVLRPSEHMLTGHFPYVGEEGTTLTFNRDRALAREDMLFLTWEHPMLQEAMDMVHSTELGNAAIGTIKLKGVPPGTMLLEALYTINCVAPRELQLDRFLPVTPMRLLVDARGKDLAEVVPHARLNELIEKVKKNTALAIIKQVRSEVESKMSLASSEANARLQDVLSQAEQDMRDSLGAELQRLEALRQVNPSIRQEELDHLQFRIKECAIHIQHANLQLQALRLIITN
;
A
#
# COMPACT_ATOMS: atom_id res chain seq x y z
N ASP A 1 -13.98 69.85 -2.41
CA ASP A 1 -12.72 69.25 -1.97
C ASP A 1 -12.97 67.78 -1.60
N ASN A 2 -12.86 66.95 -2.63
CA ASN A 2 -12.92 65.51 -2.52
C ASN A 2 -11.49 64.96 -2.41
N SER A 3 -11.07 64.56 -1.24
CA SER A 3 -9.87 63.74 -1.07
C SER A 3 -10.25 62.27 -0.99
N VAL A 4 -10.10 61.59 -2.11
CA VAL A 4 -10.19 60.12 -2.18
C VAL A 4 -8.94 59.53 -1.55
N VAL A 5 -9.06 58.87 -0.42
CA VAL A 5 -8.00 58.09 0.20
C VAL A 5 -7.91 56.75 -0.52
N HIS A 6 -6.86 56.59 -1.37
CA HIS A 6 -6.48 55.30 -1.90
C HIS A 6 -5.82 54.47 -0.82
N TYR A 7 -6.54 53.42 -0.35
CA TYR A 7 -5.89 52.33 0.36
C TYR A 7 -5.06 51.54 -0.65
N ALA A 8 -3.75 51.65 -0.55
CA ALA A 8 -2.82 50.79 -1.23
C ALA A 8 -3.01 49.36 -0.67
N THR A 9 -3.39 48.42 -1.53
CA THR A 9 -3.27 47.01 -1.28
C THR A 9 -1.79 46.65 -1.11
N PRO A 10 -1.36 45.94 -0.06
CA PRO A 10 0.01 45.47 0.02
C PRO A 10 0.24 44.46 -1.10
N ASP A 11 1.29 44.75 -1.88
CA ASP A 11 1.91 43.86 -2.82
C ASP A 11 2.11 42.49 -2.13
N PRO A 12 1.60 41.37 -2.66
CA PRO A 12 1.94 40.06 -2.15
C PRO A 12 3.40 39.83 -2.54
N GLY A 13 4.32 40.12 -1.61
CA GLY A 13 5.72 39.72 -1.74
C GLY A 13 5.79 38.23 -2.11
N PRO A 14 6.89 37.78 -2.72
CA PRO A 14 7.01 36.46 -3.28
C PRO A 14 6.62 35.42 -2.20
N ARG A 15 5.56 34.67 -2.47
CA ARG A 15 5.15 33.52 -1.67
C ARG A 15 6.40 32.66 -1.56
N LYS A 16 6.94 32.57 -0.35
CA LYS A 16 7.87 31.51 -0.02
C LYS A 16 7.08 30.21 -0.22
N HIS A 17 7.30 29.58 -1.35
CA HIS A 17 7.06 28.18 -1.48
C HIS A 17 7.85 27.53 -0.32
N ASN A 18 7.14 26.99 0.67
CA ASN A 18 7.65 25.90 1.49
C ASN A 18 7.69 24.64 0.58
N GLY A 19 8.41 24.78 -0.53
CA GLY A 19 8.97 23.65 -1.21
C GLY A 19 10.07 23.13 -0.30
N ARG A 20 10.03 21.85 0.04
CA ARG A 20 11.19 21.10 0.47
C ARG A 20 12.38 21.64 -0.33
N LEU A 21 13.36 22.19 0.35
CA LEU A 21 14.69 22.35 -0.19
C LEU A 21 15.22 20.94 -0.45
N HIS A 22 14.75 20.27 -1.50
CA HIS A 22 15.54 19.27 -2.16
C HIS A 22 16.78 20.03 -2.63
N LYS A 23 17.88 19.85 -1.92
CA LYS A 23 19.19 20.09 -2.50
C LYS A 23 19.17 19.33 -3.82
N LEU A 24 19.25 20.04 -4.93
CA LEU A 24 19.72 19.45 -6.18
C LEU A 24 21.04 18.77 -5.81
N THR A 25 20.99 17.48 -5.59
CA THR A 25 22.16 16.65 -5.47
C THR A 25 22.64 16.51 -6.90
N ASP A 26 23.63 17.30 -7.28
CA ASP A 26 24.27 17.16 -8.58
C ASP A 26 24.96 15.80 -8.61
N TYR A 27 24.31 14.82 -9.25
CA TYR A 27 24.90 13.52 -9.51
C TYR A 27 26.02 13.70 -10.55
N ILE A 28 27.20 13.16 -10.25
CA ILE A 28 28.37 13.22 -11.14
C ILE A 28 28.85 11.78 -11.37
N ILE A 29 29.17 11.47 -12.62
CA ILE A 29 29.70 10.17 -12.98
C ILE A 29 30.92 9.83 -12.12
N GLY A 30 30.92 8.63 -11.56
CA GLY A 30 31.96 8.15 -10.67
C GLY A 30 31.69 8.33 -9.18
N GLN A 31 30.72 9.13 -8.78
CA GLN A 31 30.32 9.24 -7.37
C GLN A 31 29.87 7.89 -6.81
N ARG A 32 30.13 7.70 -5.52
CA ARG A 32 29.74 6.50 -4.78
C ARG A 32 28.47 6.73 -3.95
N TRP A 33 27.48 5.90 -4.18
CA TRP A 33 26.18 5.99 -3.53
C TRP A 33 25.71 4.64 -3.00
N VAL A 34 24.95 4.65 -1.90
CA VAL A 34 24.30 3.45 -1.34
C VAL A 34 22.79 3.58 -1.56
N SER A 35 22.18 2.53 -2.08
CA SER A 35 20.72 2.48 -2.20
C SER A 35 20.11 2.03 -0.87
N HIS A 36 19.23 2.85 -0.27
CA HIS A 36 18.50 2.46 0.94
C HIS A 36 17.42 1.41 0.67
N ALA A 37 16.87 1.42 -0.55
CA ALA A 37 15.93 0.38 -0.96
C ALA A 37 16.62 -0.97 -1.18
N ASP A 38 17.94 -0.98 -1.42
CA ASP A 38 18.73 -2.12 -1.86
C ASP A 38 20.12 -2.14 -1.23
N ALA A 39 20.22 -1.95 0.08
CA ALA A 39 21.51 -1.93 0.79
C ALA A 39 22.39 -3.15 0.51
N GLN A 40 21.77 -4.29 0.19
CA GLN A 40 22.43 -5.55 -0.18
C GLN A 40 23.14 -5.51 -1.56
N LEU A 41 22.82 -4.55 -2.43
CA LEU A 41 23.54 -4.37 -3.70
C LEU A 41 24.96 -3.83 -3.50
N GLY A 42 25.28 -3.37 -2.30
CA GLY A 42 26.56 -2.77 -1.98
C GLY A 42 26.68 -1.33 -2.47
N LEU A 43 27.91 -0.95 -2.79
CA LEU A 43 28.22 0.41 -3.22
C LEU A 43 27.93 0.58 -4.72
N GLY A 44 27.05 1.51 -5.03
CA GLY A 44 26.71 1.90 -6.39
C GLY A 44 27.64 3.01 -6.90
N ILE A 45 28.00 2.96 -8.18
CA ILE A 45 28.78 3.96 -8.89
C ILE A 45 27.88 4.64 -9.89
N VAL A 46 27.80 5.96 -9.89
CA VAL A 46 27.09 6.69 -10.94
C VAL A 46 27.79 6.47 -12.27
N VAL A 47 27.13 5.81 -13.21
CA VAL A 47 27.66 5.54 -14.55
C VAL A 47 27.04 6.42 -15.61
N ASP A 48 25.82 6.89 -15.40
CA ASP A 48 25.14 7.82 -16.29
C ASP A 48 24.21 8.76 -15.53
N PHE A 49 24.09 9.98 -16.02
CA PHE A 49 23.18 10.99 -15.48
C PHE A 49 22.62 11.82 -16.63
N GLU A 50 21.34 11.73 -16.87
CA GLU A 50 20.66 12.44 -17.93
C GLU A 50 19.32 13.00 -17.44
N GLY A 51 19.19 14.31 -17.46
CA GLY A 51 18.00 15.04 -17.04
C GLY A 51 17.62 14.75 -15.59
N ARG A 52 16.51 14.04 -15.36
CA ARG A 52 16.01 13.66 -14.02
C ARG A 52 16.26 12.18 -13.70
N ARG A 53 17.18 11.55 -14.38
CA ARG A 53 17.49 10.13 -14.26
C ARG A 53 18.96 9.94 -13.94
N VAL A 54 19.25 9.10 -12.95
CA VAL A 54 20.61 8.65 -12.60
C VAL A 54 20.70 7.15 -12.70
N THR A 55 21.70 6.63 -13.38
CA THR A 55 21.98 5.20 -13.46
C THR A 55 23.20 4.86 -12.61
N LEU A 56 23.03 3.90 -11.71
CA LEU A 56 24.10 3.38 -10.87
C LEU A 56 24.44 1.95 -11.29
N ALA A 57 25.72 1.67 -11.48
CA ALA A 57 26.24 0.32 -11.56
C ALA A 57 26.61 -0.16 -10.16
N PHE A 58 26.21 -1.40 -9.81
CA PHE A 58 26.55 -2.08 -8.58
C PHE A 58 27.52 -3.22 -8.88
N PRO A 59 28.84 -2.97 -8.83
CA PRO A 59 29.84 -3.97 -9.25
C PRO A 59 29.82 -5.25 -8.43
N ALA A 60 29.35 -5.17 -7.17
CA ALA A 60 29.25 -6.33 -6.29
C ALA A 60 28.29 -7.40 -6.82
N VAL A 61 27.30 -7.00 -7.60
CA VAL A 61 26.25 -7.88 -8.17
C VAL A 61 26.24 -7.91 -9.69
N GLY A 62 27.00 -7.02 -10.34
CA GLY A 62 27.03 -6.87 -11.78
C GLY A 62 25.74 -6.29 -12.38
N GLU A 63 24.94 -5.57 -11.59
CA GLU A 63 23.70 -4.93 -12.00
C GLU A 63 23.84 -3.43 -12.24
N GLU A 64 23.05 -2.89 -13.16
CA GLU A 64 22.82 -1.47 -13.33
C GLU A 64 21.37 -1.14 -12.99
N ARG A 65 21.16 -0.03 -12.27
CA ARG A 65 19.80 0.45 -11.90
C ARG A 65 19.67 1.93 -12.17
N THR A 66 18.51 2.27 -12.72
CA THR A 66 18.15 3.66 -13.00
C THR A 66 17.13 4.15 -11.97
N TYR A 67 17.40 5.31 -11.40
CA TYR A 67 16.55 5.96 -10.40
C TYR A 67 16.14 7.35 -10.89
N ALA A 68 14.92 7.76 -10.54
CA ALA A 68 14.48 9.15 -10.68
C ALA A 68 15.16 10.01 -9.60
N THR A 69 15.83 11.09 -9.99
CA THR A 69 16.69 11.90 -9.10
C THR A 69 15.95 12.52 -7.92
N ASP A 70 14.68 12.87 -8.11
CA ASP A 70 13.89 13.57 -7.10
C ASP A 70 13.45 12.66 -5.93
N ASN A 71 13.30 11.36 -6.19
CA ASN A 71 12.83 10.36 -5.22
C ASN A 71 13.77 9.16 -5.08
N ALA A 72 15.00 9.28 -5.57
CA ALA A 72 15.97 8.20 -5.48
C ALA A 72 16.26 7.86 -4.01
N PRO A 73 16.08 6.61 -3.58
CA PRO A 73 16.45 6.17 -2.24
C PRO A 73 17.97 5.97 -2.13
N LEU A 74 18.71 7.04 -2.42
CA LEU A 74 20.16 7.01 -2.53
C LEU A 74 20.80 7.96 -1.52
N THR A 75 21.85 7.52 -0.84
CA THR A 75 22.73 8.36 -0.01
C THR A 75 24.15 8.30 -0.51
N ARG A 76 24.76 9.47 -0.68
CA ARG A 76 26.16 9.56 -1.07
C ARG A 76 27.08 9.09 0.04
N LEU A 77 27.97 8.16 -0.27
CA LEU A 77 28.98 7.71 0.68
C LEU A 77 30.04 8.79 0.90
N ARG A 78 30.28 9.16 2.17
CA ARG A 78 31.32 10.10 2.58
C ARG A 78 32.02 9.55 3.81
N PHE A 79 33.32 9.28 3.69
CA PHE A 79 34.17 8.94 4.83
C PHE A 79 34.61 10.21 5.56
N LYS A 80 34.84 10.09 6.86
CA LYS A 80 35.31 11.19 7.72
C LYS A 80 36.74 10.96 8.15
N PRO A 81 37.46 12.00 8.58
CA PRO A 81 38.76 11.81 9.22
C PRO A 81 38.65 10.83 10.40
N GLY A 82 39.50 9.80 10.37
CA GLY A 82 39.46 8.68 11.32
C GLY A 82 38.84 7.39 10.77
N ASP A 83 38.17 7.43 9.61
CA ASP A 83 37.66 6.24 8.96
C ASP A 83 38.74 5.51 8.19
N HIS A 84 38.63 4.20 8.06
CA HIS A 84 39.49 3.39 7.20
C HIS A 84 38.83 3.21 5.85
N ILE A 85 39.58 3.39 4.78
CA ILE A 85 39.16 3.16 3.41
C ILE A 85 40.08 2.15 2.73
N SER A 86 39.53 1.31 1.87
CA SER A 86 40.27 0.43 0.99
C SER A 86 40.06 0.79 -0.47
N THR A 87 41.08 0.63 -1.28
CA THR A 87 41.04 0.83 -2.72
C THR A 87 40.90 -0.49 -3.47
N VAL A 88 40.55 -0.41 -4.74
CA VAL A 88 40.48 -1.57 -5.66
C VAL A 88 41.79 -2.37 -5.68
N ASP A 89 42.91 -1.70 -5.43
CA ASP A 89 44.25 -2.30 -5.37
C ASP A 89 44.61 -2.87 -3.98
N ASN A 90 43.61 -3.01 -3.09
CA ASN A 90 43.77 -3.46 -1.69
C ASN A 90 44.70 -2.59 -0.84
N LEU A 91 44.80 -1.32 -1.13
CA LEU A 91 45.51 -0.36 -0.30
C LEU A 91 44.57 0.10 0.81
N GLU A 92 44.97 -0.07 2.08
CA GLU A 92 44.22 0.42 3.25
C GLU A 92 44.79 1.76 3.73
N LEU A 93 43.91 2.75 3.89
CA LEU A 93 44.29 4.08 4.35
C LEU A 93 43.41 4.51 5.54
N LEU A 94 44.05 5.15 6.53
CA LEU A 94 43.34 5.86 7.58
C LEU A 94 43.13 7.32 7.13
N VAL A 95 41.88 7.71 6.87
CA VAL A 95 41.52 9.05 6.38
C VAL A 95 41.93 10.13 7.39
N THR A 96 42.72 11.08 6.96
CA THR A 96 43.12 12.27 7.75
C THR A 96 42.38 13.52 7.29
N GLN A 97 42.12 13.64 5.99
CA GLN A 97 41.42 14.77 5.39
C GLN A 97 40.57 14.37 4.20
N VAL A 98 39.46 15.09 4.02
CA VAL A 98 38.54 14.90 2.88
C VAL A 98 38.34 16.22 2.19
N GLN A 99 38.48 16.24 0.87
CA GLN A 99 38.26 17.42 0.02
C GLN A 99 37.30 17.03 -1.12
N GLU A 100 36.50 17.98 -1.56
CA GLU A 100 35.67 17.82 -2.75
C GLU A 100 36.30 18.57 -3.93
N GLN A 101 36.60 17.82 -4.99
CA GLN A 101 37.21 18.37 -6.21
C GLN A 101 36.34 17.96 -7.41
N GLN A 102 35.83 18.98 -8.13
CA GLN A 102 34.93 18.76 -9.27
C GLN A 102 33.72 17.85 -8.96
N GLY A 103 33.19 17.91 -7.72
CA GLY A 103 32.08 17.12 -7.28
C GLY A 103 32.42 15.68 -6.87
N LEU A 104 33.65 15.24 -6.99
CA LEU A 104 34.16 13.97 -6.47
C LEU A 104 34.91 14.18 -5.15
N LEU A 105 34.85 13.19 -4.27
CA LEU A 105 35.56 13.19 -2.99
C LEU A 105 36.98 12.67 -3.18
N VAL A 106 37.94 13.40 -2.62
CA VAL A 106 39.35 13.02 -2.55
C VAL A 106 39.73 12.88 -1.09
N TYR A 107 40.26 11.73 -0.75
CA TYR A 107 40.65 11.34 0.61
C TYR A 107 42.16 11.38 0.72
N THR A 108 42.67 12.13 1.71
CA THR A 108 44.04 12.02 2.12
C THR A 108 44.10 11.18 3.39
N GLY A 109 45.03 10.27 3.46
CA GLY A 109 45.12 9.33 4.60
C GLY A 109 46.53 8.76 4.71
N THR A 110 46.79 8.06 5.80
CA THR A 110 48.05 7.36 6.04
C THR A 110 47.87 5.86 5.91
N ASP A 111 48.81 5.20 5.27
CA ASP A 111 48.86 3.75 5.18
C ASP A 111 49.43 3.11 6.43
N HIS A 112 49.58 1.78 6.46
CA HIS A 112 50.13 1.01 7.57
C HIS A 112 51.66 1.24 7.77
N HIS A 113 52.32 1.99 6.90
CA HIS A 113 53.72 2.42 7.03
C HIS A 113 53.84 3.91 7.44
N ASP A 114 52.72 4.58 7.80
CA ASP A 114 52.62 6.02 8.09
C ASP A 114 52.99 6.91 6.88
N GLU A 115 52.90 6.38 5.65
CA GLU A 115 53.08 7.17 4.44
C GLU A 115 51.76 7.86 4.08
N GLU A 116 51.86 9.21 3.82
CA GLU A 116 50.68 9.98 3.44
C GLU A 116 50.35 9.78 1.96
N MET A 117 49.14 9.36 1.70
CA MET A 117 48.64 9.10 0.35
C MET A 117 47.32 9.80 0.10
N THR A 118 47.03 10.08 -1.19
CA THR A 118 45.80 10.71 -1.62
C THR A 118 45.08 9.79 -2.62
N VAL A 119 43.80 9.49 -2.37
CA VAL A 119 43.00 8.57 -3.15
C VAL A 119 41.67 9.23 -3.51
N SER A 120 41.25 9.10 -4.78
CA SER A 120 39.96 9.53 -5.26
C SER A 120 38.87 8.55 -4.89
N GLU A 121 37.63 9.02 -4.70
CA GLU A 121 36.47 8.12 -4.50
C GLU A 121 36.27 7.13 -5.70
N LEU A 122 36.85 7.42 -6.86
CA LEU A 122 36.86 6.52 -8.02
C LEU A 122 37.67 5.23 -7.77
N GLU A 123 38.69 5.33 -6.91
CA GLU A 123 39.61 4.25 -6.61
C GLU A 123 39.18 3.41 -5.41
N LEU A 124 38.07 3.78 -4.75
CA LEU A 124 37.51 3.04 -3.62
C LEU A 124 37.01 1.67 -4.06
N ASP A 125 37.26 0.66 -3.22
CA ASP A 125 36.73 -0.67 -3.42
C ASP A 125 35.17 -0.61 -3.35
N ALA A 126 34.50 -1.38 -4.20
CA ALA A 126 33.05 -1.52 -4.19
C ALA A 126 32.50 -2.26 -2.95
N PHE A 127 33.37 -2.99 -2.25
CA PHE A 127 33.04 -3.75 -1.05
C PHE A 127 33.45 -3.06 0.25
N VAL A 128 33.42 -1.74 0.30
CA VAL A 128 33.85 -0.99 1.48
C VAL A 128 33.10 -1.41 2.73
N GLN A 129 33.76 -2.10 3.64
CA GLN A 129 33.34 -2.23 5.02
C GLN A 129 33.80 -0.97 5.77
N LEU A 130 32.83 -0.24 6.33
CA LEU A 130 33.07 0.67 7.44
C LEU A 130 33.83 -0.09 8.53
N THR A 131 34.58 0.59 9.42
CA THR A 131 35.41 -0.05 10.46
C THR A 131 34.82 -1.32 11.04
N THR A 132 35.53 -2.43 10.95
CA THR A 132 34.98 -3.73 11.37
C THR A 132 34.66 -3.72 12.87
N PRO A 133 33.63 -4.47 13.32
CA PRO A 133 33.33 -4.61 14.74
C PRO A 133 34.55 -4.98 15.59
N GLN A 134 35.45 -5.80 15.01
CA GLN A 134 36.72 -6.17 15.63
C GLN A 134 37.63 -4.97 15.85
N GLN A 135 37.83 -4.16 14.81
CA GLN A 135 38.70 -2.97 14.92
C GLN A 135 38.15 -2.00 15.96
N ARG A 136 36.82 -1.74 15.96
CA ARG A 136 36.20 -0.88 16.95
C ARG A 136 36.38 -1.39 18.38
N LEU A 137 36.10 -2.68 18.59
CA LEU A 137 36.27 -3.29 19.91
C LEU A 137 37.72 -3.17 20.40
N LEU A 138 38.71 -3.53 19.57
CA LEU A 138 40.13 -3.52 19.92
C LEU A 138 40.75 -2.12 20.04
N ASN A 139 40.20 -1.12 19.33
CA ASN A 139 40.59 0.28 19.40
C ASN A 139 39.89 1.05 20.54
N GLY A 140 38.92 0.42 21.21
CA GLY A 140 38.24 1.02 22.35
C GLY A 140 37.10 1.95 21.99
N HIS A 141 36.51 1.77 20.78
CA HIS A 141 35.30 2.44 20.36
C HIS A 141 34.10 1.58 20.76
N PHE A 142 33.52 1.86 21.90
CA PHE A 142 32.42 1.07 22.45
C PHE A 142 31.10 1.85 22.39
N ASP A 143 30.06 1.16 21.96
CA ASP A 143 28.67 1.59 22.04
C ASP A 143 28.06 1.15 23.40
N LYS A 144 26.84 1.63 23.64
CA LYS A 144 26.08 1.14 24.80
C LYS A 144 25.64 -0.31 24.58
N ASN A 145 25.49 -1.07 25.69
CA ASN A 145 24.92 -2.42 25.58
C ASN A 145 23.49 -2.43 25.05
N ALA A 146 22.73 -1.35 25.23
CA ALA A 146 21.41 -1.17 24.65
C ALA A 146 21.47 -1.04 23.10
N ASP A 147 22.46 -0.32 22.56
CA ASP A 147 22.66 -0.17 21.12
C ASP A 147 23.05 -1.52 20.48
N PHE A 148 23.88 -2.32 21.17
CA PHE A 148 24.18 -3.69 20.74
C PHE A 148 22.92 -4.57 20.72
N ALA A 149 22.10 -4.49 21.77
CA ALA A 149 20.85 -5.23 21.83
C ALA A 149 19.86 -4.80 20.73
N LEU A 150 19.78 -3.49 20.45
CA LEU A 150 18.97 -2.95 19.36
C LEU A 150 19.43 -3.52 18.00
N ARG A 151 20.76 -3.57 17.76
CA ARG A 151 21.29 -4.13 16.52
C ARG A 151 20.95 -5.62 16.35
N VAL A 152 21.07 -6.42 17.42
CA VAL A 152 20.65 -7.84 17.39
C VAL A 152 19.16 -7.95 17.08
N ALA A 153 18.31 -7.19 17.79
CA ALA A 153 16.87 -7.20 17.59
C ALA A 153 16.49 -6.77 16.15
N THR A 154 17.19 -5.79 15.57
CA THR A 154 16.98 -5.34 14.19
C THR A 154 17.15 -6.50 13.21
N PHE A 155 18.25 -7.25 13.30
CA PHE A 155 18.46 -8.40 12.40
C PHE A 155 17.47 -9.54 12.65
N GLU A 156 17.10 -9.80 13.91
CA GLU A 156 16.06 -10.79 14.22
C GLU A 156 14.69 -10.40 13.62
N HIS A 157 14.36 -9.11 13.65
CA HIS A 157 13.12 -8.61 13.05
C HIS A 157 13.17 -8.65 11.52
N ILE A 158 14.27 -8.26 10.89
CA ILE A 158 14.45 -8.33 9.43
C ILE A 158 14.27 -9.80 8.96
N ASP A 159 14.95 -10.76 9.59
CA ASP A 159 14.81 -12.18 9.27
C ASP A 159 13.35 -12.65 9.37
N ARG A 160 12.68 -12.34 10.47
CA ARG A 160 11.28 -12.70 10.71
C ARG A 160 10.34 -12.12 9.65
N LEU A 161 10.52 -10.83 9.30
CA LEU A 161 9.66 -10.14 8.34
C LEU A 161 9.88 -10.66 6.92
N GLN A 162 11.13 -10.96 6.54
CA GLN A 162 11.44 -11.51 5.23
C GLN A 162 10.89 -12.92 5.03
N ARG A 163 10.77 -13.72 6.09
CA ARG A 163 10.19 -15.08 6.08
C ARG A 163 8.65 -15.08 6.17
N SER A 164 8.03 -13.99 6.61
CA SER A 164 6.58 -13.96 6.84
C SER A 164 5.81 -14.15 5.51
N PRO A 165 4.81 -15.05 5.47
CA PRO A 165 3.92 -15.20 4.32
C PRO A 165 3.04 -13.95 4.10
N ALA A 166 2.86 -13.13 5.14
CA ALA A 166 2.10 -11.88 5.10
C ALA A 166 2.93 -10.66 4.64
N ARG A 167 4.17 -10.86 4.19
CA ARG A 167 5.03 -9.79 3.71
C ARG A 167 4.39 -9.00 2.57
N GLY A 168 4.33 -7.67 2.73
CA GLY A 168 3.70 -6.75 1.81
C GLY A 168 2.22 -6.49 2.08
N LEU A 169 1.60 -7.17 3.05
CA LEU A 169 0.21 -6.97 3.46
C LEU A 169 0.07 -6.18 4.77
N MET A 170 1.09 -6.21 5.64
CA MET A 170 1.06 -5.55 6.95
C MET A 170 1.05 -4.03 6.87
N GLY A 171 1.71 -3.45 5.85
CA GLY A 171 1.86 -2.01 5.68
C GLY A 171 0.57 -1.29 5.28
N SER A 172 -0.46 -2.02 4.85
CA SER A 172 -1.71 -1.44 4.39
C SER A 172 -2.58 -0.94 5.56
N ARG A 173 -3.01 0.31 5.48
CA ARG A 173 -3.98 0.93 6.39
C ARG A 173 -5.40 0.66 5.91
N THR A 174 -5.80 -0.60 5.92
CA THR A 174 -7.09 -1.09 5.43
C THR A 174 -7.68 -2.09 6.41
N SER A 175 -8.99 -2.33 6.35
CA SER A 175 -9.58 -3.50 7.00
C SER A 175 -9.06 -4.77 6.34
N LEU A 176 -8.78 -5.81 7.14
CA LEU A 176 -8.29 -7.09 6.61
C LEU A 176 -9.46 -7.94 6.13
N LEU A 177 -9.95 -7.64 4.93
CA LEU A 177 -11.07 -8.39 4.34
C LEU A 177 -10.55 -9.65 3.63
N PRO A 178 -11.14 -10.84 3.91
CA PRO A 178 -10.61 -12.10 3.39
C PRO A 178 -10.40 -12.15 1.88
N HIS A 179 -11.37 -11.66 1.08
CA HIS A 179 -11.26 -11.66 -0.38
C HIS A 179 -10.12 -10.74 -0.85
N GLN A 180 -9.98 -9.54 -0.28
CA GLN A 180 -8.92 -8.59 -0.65
C GLN A 180 -7.52 -9.13 -0.31
N VAL A 181 -7.35 -9.66 0.91
CA VAL A 181 -6.08 -10.24 1.36
C VAL A 181 -5.70 -11.44 0.50
N TYR A 182 -6.68 -12.31 0.18
CA TYR A 182 -6.45 -13.46 -0.68
C TYR A 182 -6.05 -13.05 -2.11
N ILE A 183 -6.82 -12.15 -2.75
CA ILE A 183 -6.53 -11.67 -4.11
C ILE A 183 -5.15 -11.00 -4.17
N ALA A 184 -4.88 -10.10 -3.22
CA ALA A 184 -3.60 -9.41 -3.16
C ALA A 184 -2.44 -10.40 -3.08
N ASN A 185 -2.50 -11.36 -2.15
CA ASN A 185 -1.46 -12.37 -2.00
C ASN A 185 -1.33 -13.26 -3.23
N GLU A 186 -2.44 -13.77 -3.76
CA GLU A 186 -2.43 -14.67 -4.93
C GLU A 186 -1.85 -13.99 -6.19
N VAL A 187 -2.15 -12.72 -6.41
CA VAL A 187 -1.73 -11.97 -7.61
C VAL A 187 -0.32 -11.42 -7.46
N ALA A 188 0.02 -10.83 -6.31
CA ALA A 188 1.29 -10.13 -6.15
C ALA A 188 2.52 -11.06 -6.18
N TRP A 189 2.36 -12.35 -5.86
CA TRP A 189 3.44 -13.32 -5.93
C TRP A 189 3.70 -13.89 -7.34
N ARG A 190 2.85 -13.59 -8.33
CA ARG A 190 3.05 -14.03 -9.71
C ARG A 190 4.21 -13.28 -10.38
N HIS A 191 4.91 -13.96 -11.27
CA HIS A 191 5.93 -13.32 -12.10
C HIS A 191 5.34 -12.24 -13.00
N SER A 192 4.22 -12.56 -13.65
CA SER A 192 3.46 -11.63 -14.49
C SER A 192 2.05 -11.49 -13.92
N PRO A 193 1.81 -10.51 -13.03
CA PRO A 193 0.49 -10.28 -12.43
C PRO A 193 -0.43 -9.62 -13.46
N ARG A 194 -1.12 -10.43 -14.27
CA ARG A 194 -2.04 -9.95 -15.31
C ARG A 194 -3.44 -10.46 -15.01
N VAL A 195 -4.27 -9.56 -14.43
CA VAL A 195 -5.60 -9.92 -13.93
C VAL A 195 -6.64 -8.84 -14.17
N LEU A 196 -7.89 -9.28 -14.28
CA LEU A 196 -9.09 -8.45 -14.24
C LEU A 196 -9.69 -8.55 -12.84
N LEU A 197 -9.71 -7.45 -12.11
CA LEU A 197 -10.39 -7.29 -10.83
C LEU A 197 -11.81 -6.79 -11.12
N ALA A 198 -12.79 -7.66 -10.93
CA ALA A 198 -14.17 -7.46 -11.35
C ALA A 198 -15.17 -7.57 -10.19
N ASP A 199 -14.73 -7.31 -8.98
CA ASP A 199 -15.55 -7.29 -7.77
C ASP A 199 -16.68 -6.27 -7.88
N GLU A 200 -17.84 -6.58 -7.28
CA GLU A 200 -18.97 -5.66 -7.25
C GLU A 200 -18.61 -4.32 -6.62
N VAL A 201 -19.37 -3.29 -6.98
CA VAL A 201 -19.20 -1.94 -6.40
C VAL A 201 -19.29 -2.00 -4.88
N GLY A 202 -18.35 -1.36 -4.21
CA GLY A 202 -18.28 -1.33 -2.74
C GLY A 202 -17.43 -2.44 -2.10
N LEU A 203 -16.93 -3.42 -2.85
CA LEU A 203 -16.02 -4.46 -2.35
C LEU A 203 -14.55 -4.02 -2.28
N GLY A 204 -14.20 -2.89 -2.88
CA GLY A 204 -12.89 -2.24 -2.70
C GLY A 204 -11.81 -2.64 -3.70
N LYS A 205 -12.11 -2.72 -4.99
CA LYS A 205 -11.14 -2.99 -6.06
C LYS A 205 -9.88 -2.13 -6.00
N THR A 206 -10.02 -0.83 -5.70
CA THR A 206 -8.89 0.09 -5.52
C THR A 206 -7.97 -0.36 -4.38
N ILE A 207 -8.55 -0.90 -3.31
CA ILE A 207 -7.79 -1.43 -2.18
C ILE A 207 -7.03 -2.71 -2.59
N GLU A 208 -7.67 -3.60 -3.32
CA GLU A 208 -7.02 -4.81 -3.86
C GLU A 208 -5.83 -4.44 -4.74
N ALA A 209 -6.04 -3.52 -5.69
CA ALA A 209 -4.97 -3.02 -6.55
C ALA A 209 -3.85 -2.35 -5.75
N GLY A 210 -4.19 -1.54 -4.75
CA GLY A 210 -3.24 -0.88 -3.85
C GLY A 210 -2.41 -1.90 -3.05
N MET A 211 -3.03 -2.95 -2.51
CA MET A 211 -2.32 -4.05 -1.82
C MET A 211 -1.37 -4.77 -2.76
N ILE A 212 -1.79 -5.07 -4.00
CA ILE A 212 -0.94 -5.72 -5.01
C ILE A 212 0.25 -4.83 -5.35
N ILE A 213 0.03 -3.54 -5.60
CA ILE A 213 1.09 -2.56 -5.89
C ILE A 213 2.08 -2.50 -4.73
N GLN A 214 1.59 -2.32 -3.50
CA GLN A 214 2.42 -2.25 -2.31
C GLN A 214 3.28 -3.50 -2.13
N GLN A 215 2.69 -4.68 -2.26
CA GLN A 215 3.40 -5.94 -2.12
C GLN A 215 4.44 -6.14 -3.24
N GLN A 216 4.12 -5.79 -4.47
CA GLN A 216 5.06 -5.83 -5.60
C GLN A 216 6.26 -4.88 -5.39
N LEU A 217 6.02 -3.66 -4.91
CA LEU A 217 7.06 -2.67 -4.62
C LEU A 217 7.93 -3.10 -3.42
N LEU A 218 7.31 -3.52 -2.31
CA LEU A 218 8.02 -3.91 -1.10
C LEU A 218 8.90 -5.15 -1.33
N THR A 219 8.42 -6.09 -2.12
CA THR A 219 9.18 -7.30 -2.47
C THR A 219 10.17 -7.09 -3.62
N GLY A 220 10.23 -5.88 -4.20
CA GLY A 220 11.12 -5.54 -5.31
C GLY A 220 10.76 -6.23 -6.64
N ARG A 221 9.54 -6.75 -6.77
CA ARG A 221 9.03 -7.33 -8.02
C ARG A 221 8.65 -6.26 -9.04
N ALA A 222 8.21 -5.10 -8.58
CA ALA A 222 8.02 -3.91 -9.39
C ALA A 222 8.82 -2.75 -8.80
N THR A 223 9.33 -1.90 -9.66
CA THR A 223 9.98 -0.63 -9.33
C THR A 223 9.29 0.54 -10.02
N ARG A 224 8.64 0.29 -11.14
CA ARG A 224 7.96 1.31 -11.96
C ARG A 224 6.51 0.92 -12.18
N VAL A 225 5.60 1.79 -11.74
CA VAL A 225 4.16 1.56 -11.82
C VAL A 225 3.47 2.74 -12.49
N LEU A 226 2.66 2.44 -13.51
CA LEU A 226 1.78 3.41 -14.17
C LEU A 226 0.32 3.09 -13.82
N VAL A 227 -0.38 4.06 -13.23
CA VAL A 227 -1.81 3.97 -12.92
C VAL A 227 -2.56 4.96 -13.79
N MET A 228 -3.50 4.47 -14.58
CA MET A 228 -4.37 5.28 -15.44
C MET A 228 -5.83 5.13 -15.01
N VAL A 229 -6.47 6.26 -14.74
CA VAL A 229 -7.83 6.31 -14.20
C VAL A 229 -8.67 7.36 -14.92
N PRO A 230 -10.00 7.33 -14.82
CA PRO A 230 -10.84 8.44 -15.26
C PRO A 230 -10.47 9.76 -14.57
N PRO A 231 -10.63 10.92 -15.23
CA PRO A 231 -10.28 12.23 -14.65
C PRO A 231 -10.93 12.50 -13.29
N THR A 232 -12.14 12.01 -13.09
CA THR A 232 -12.91 12.16 -11.84
C THR A 232 -12.33 11.38 -10.66
N LEU A 233 -11.57 10.30 -10.91
CA LEU A 233 -10.99 9.42 -9.90
C LEU A 233 -9.51 9.73 -9.57
N LEU A 234 -8.86 10.64 -10.30
CA LEU A 234 -7.44 10.97 -10.12
C LEU A 234 -7.11 11.35 -8.68
N HIS A 235 -7.89 12.27 -8.11
CA HIS A 235 -7.65 12.75 -6.76
C HIS A 235 -7.90 11.67 -5.71
N GLN A 236 -8.95 10.87 -5.90
CA GLN A 236 -9.27 9.76 -5.00
C GLN A 236 -8.12 8.74 -4.97
N TRP A 237 -7.64 8.31 -6.13
CA TRP A 237 -6.51 7.38 -6.22
C TRP A 237 -5.25 7.93 -5.56
N LEU A 238 -4.91 9.20 -5.83
CA LEU A 238 -3.75 9.85 -5.22
C LEU A 238 -3.80 9.80 -3.68
N VAL A 239 -4.97 10.17 -3.13
CA VAL A 239 -5.18 10.20 -1.68
C VAL A 239 -5.21 8.79 -1.08
N GLU A 240 -5.86 7.82 -1.72
CA GLU A 240 -5.91 6.44 -1.24
C GLU A 240 -4.52 5.80 -1.27
N MET A 241 -3.75 5.96 -2.35
CA MET A 241 -2.39 5.43 -2.42
C MET A 241 -1.49 6.02 -1.34
N LEU A 242 -1.57 7.34 -1.13
CA LEU A 242 -0.78 8.02 -0.10
C LEU A 242 -1.17 7.56 1.31
N ARG A 243 -2.47 7.52 1.63
CA ARG A 243 -2.94 7.32 3.01
C ARG A 243 -3.08 5.89 3.44
N ARG A 244 -3.48 5.03 2.49
CA ARG A 244 -3.71 3.60 2.75
C ARG A 244 -2.44 2.77 2.62
N PHE A 245 -1.51 3.21 1.76
CA PHE A 245 -0.36 2.41 1.37
C PHE A 245 0.99 3.13 1.54
N ASN A 246 1.00 4.40 1.96
CA ASN A 246 2.20 5.25 2.01
C ASN A 246 2.93 5.36 0.65
N LEU A 247 2.20 5.23 -0.45
CA LEU A 247 2.74 5.30 -1.80
C LEU A 247 2.59 6.72 -2.37
N HIS A 248 3.70 7.32 -2.76
CA HIS A 248 3.76 8.67 -3.29
C HIS A 248 3.77 8.64 -4.81
N PHE A 249 2.58 8.68 -5.41
CA PHE A 249 2.44 8.78 -6.86
C PHE A 249 2.61 10.23 -7.31
N SER A 250 3.32 10.39 -8.42
CA SER A 250 3.41 11.67 -9.12
C SER A 250 2.22 11.82 -10.07
N LEU A 251 1.41 12.85 -9.83
CA LEU A 251 0.28 13.16 -10.68
C LEU A 251 0.76 13.82 -11.97
N PHE A 252 0.43 13.22 -13.13
CA PHE A 252 0.73 13.77 -14.44
C PHE A 252 -0.55 14.30 -15.08
N ASP A 253 -0.56 15.60 -15.28
CA ASP A 253 -1.57 16.35 -16.00
C ASP A 253 -0.95 17.24 -17.08
N SER A 254 -1.76 17.95 -17.83
CA SER A 254 -1.29 18.81 -18.93
C SER A 254 -0.42 19.96 -18.42
N ASP A 255 -0.67 20.48 -17.21
CA ASP A 255 0.06 21.61 -16.66
C ASP A 255 1.46 21.17 -16.22
N ARG A 256 1.57 20.03 -15.51
CA ARG A 256 2.88 19.47 -15.14
C ARG A 256 3.73 19.10 -16.36
N LEU A 257 3.12 18.51 -17.38
CA LEU A 257 3.84 18.15 -18.61
C LEU A 257 4.34 19.39 -19.37
N ALA A 258 3.61 20.52 -19.32
CA ALA A 258 4.03 21.76 -19.92
C ALA A 258 5.21 22.43 -19.16
N GLU A 259 5.37 22.15 -17.87
CA GLU A 259 6.49 22.66 -17.06
C GLU A 259 7.80 21.86 -17.24
N MET A 260 7.72 20.67 -17.83
CA MET A 260 8.87 19.79 -18.05
C MET A 260 9.54 20.14 -19.39
N GLU A 261 10.70 20.77 -19.32
CA GLU A 261 11.34 21.39 -20.50
C GLU A 261 12.15 20.42 -21.40
N GLU A 262 12.66 19.29 -20.90
CA GLU A 262 13.51 18.36 -21.68
C GLU A 262 13.35 16.89 -21.24
N GLY A 263 13.43 15.97 -22.22
CA GLY A 263 13.43 14.51 -22.01
C GLY A 263 12.05 13.86 -21.95
N ASN A 264 12.03 12.56 -21.68
CA ASN A 264 10.80 11.80 -21.52
C ASN A 264 10.24 11.98 -20.09
N PRO A 265 9.10 12.65 -19.90
CA PRO A 265 8.57 12.91 -18.57
C PRO A 265 8.27 11.62 -17.78
N PHE A 266 7.88 10.55 -18.47
CA PHE A 266 7.54 9.27 -17.82
C PHE A 266 8.77 8.52 -17.28
N GLU A 267 9.97 8.80 -17.76
CA GLU A 267 11.20 8.24 -17.22
C GLU A 267 11.68 8.94 -15.94
N ALA A 268 11.21 10.17 -15.70
CA ALA A 268 11.62 10.96 -14.55
C ALA A 268 11.01 10.48 -13.20
N GLU A 269 9.96 9.69 -13.23
CA GLU A 269 9.25 9.26 -12.04
C GLU A 269 9.01 7.74 -12.05
N GLN A 270 9.08 7.11 -10.88
CA GLN A 270 8.88 5.67 -10.77
C GLN A 270 7.42 5.29 -10.60
N LEU A 271 6.64 6.09 -9.87
CA LEU A 271 5.21 5.89 -9.62
C LEU A 271 4.43 7.03 -10.27
N VAL A 272 3.73 6.74 -11.34
CA VAL A 272 2.98 7.74 -12.12
C VAL A 272 1.49 7.44 -12.04
N LEU A 273 0.71 8.48 -11.73
CA LEU A 273 -0.75 8.47 -11.78
C LEU A 273 -1.19 9.51 -12.81
N CYS A 274 -1.99 9.11 -13.78
CA CYS A 274 -2.54 10.03 -14.81
C CYS A 274 -3.93 9.60 -15.25
N SER A 275 -4.56 10.46 -16.07
CA SER A 275 -5.80 10.08 -16.75
C SER A 275 -5.51 9.47 -18.12
N LEU A 276 -6.31 8.47 -18.51
CA LEU A 276 -6.26 7.94 -19.87
C LEU A 276 -6.56 9.03 -20.91
N ALA A 277 -7.48 9.95 -20.61
CA ALA A 277 -7.79 11.12 -21.44
C ALA A 277 -6.57 12.04 -21.70
N LEU A 278 -5.51 11.97 -20.90
CA LEU A 278 -4.27 12.71 -21.13
C LEU A 278 -3.61 12.38 -22.47
N PHE A 279 -3.81 11.17 -22.96
CA PHE A 279 -3.19 10.62 -24.18
C PHE A 279 -4.04 10.81 -25.45
N GLU A 280 -5.31 11.22 -25.33
CA GLU A 280 -6.21 11.40 -26.45
C GLU A 280 -5.65 12.43 -27.45
N GLY A 281 -5.50 12.02 -28.72
CA GLY A 281 -4.97 12.86 -29.79
C GLY A 281 -3.50 13.32 -29.60
N ARG A 282 -2.72 12.66 -28.71
CA ARG A 282 -1.33 12.99 -28.41
C ARG A 282 -0.38 11.80 -28.65
N PRO A 283 -0.13 11.41 -29.90
CA PRO A 283 0.67 10.23 -30.22
C PRO A 283 2.13 10.33 -29.68
N GLU A 284 2.72 11.51 -29.63
CA GLU A 284 4.06 11.73 -29.07
C GLU A 284 4.10 11.36 -27.58
N LEU A 285 3.07 11.69 -26.83
CA LEU A 285 2.98 11.36 -25.41
C LEU A 285 2.75 9.84 -25.20
N GLN A 286 1.98 9.22 -26.08
CA GLN A 286 1.82 7.75 -26.08
C GLN A 286 3.16 7.05 -26.34
N GLU A 287 3.95 7.52 -27.34
CA GLU A 287 5.29 6.99 -27.60
C GLU A 287 6.24 7.16 -26.42
N GLN A 288 6.22 8.29 -25.75
CA GLN A 288 7.02 8.55 -24.54
C GLN A 288 6.64 7.61 -23.40
N ALA A 289 5.34 7.40 -23.16
CA ALA A 289 4.87 6.48 -22.13
C ALA A 289 5.25 5.01 -22.44
N LEU A 290 5.21 4.61 -23.71
CA LEU A 290 5.66 3.29 -24.15
C LEU A 290 7.17 3.11 -24.00
N ALA A 291 7.97 4.14 -24.29
CA ALA A 291 9.43 4.09 -24.16
C ALA A 291 9.90 3.97 -22.69
N ALA A 292 9.08 4.41 -21.74
CA ALA A 292 9.45 4.49 -20.33
C ALA A 292 9.56 3.16 -19.59
N THR A 293 9.16 2.04 -20.18
CA THR A 293 9.16 0.68 -19.63
C THR A 293 8.54 0.57 -18.22
N TRP A 294 7.45 -0.18 -18.09
CA TRP A 294 6.71 -0.32 -16.83
C TRP A 294 6.71 -1.78 -16.36
N ASP A 295 6.94 -1.99 -15.04
CA ASP A 295 6.79 -3.32 -14.45
C ASP A 295 5.33 -3.69 -14.27
N LEU A 296 4.50 -2.70 -13.90
CA LEU A 296 3.08 -2.88 -13.65
C LEU A 296 2.28 -1.69 -14.20
N VAL A 297 1.26 -2.00 -14.99
CA VAL A 297 0.28 -1.03 -15.51
C VAL A 297 -1.08 -1.34 -14.89
N VAL A 298 -1.74 -0.31 -14.36
CA VAL A 298 -3.07 -0.42 -13.75
C VAL A 298 -4.04 0.49 -14.49
N ILE A 299 -5.16 -0.06 -14.93
CA ILE A 299 -6.23 0.68 -15.62
C ILE A 299 -7.51 0.55 -14.80
N ASP A 300 -7.99 1.65 -14.27
CA ASP A 300 -9.29 1.67 -13.59
C ASP A 300 -10.41 1.99 -14.58
N GLU A 301 -11.60 1.51 -14.26
CA GLU A 301 -12.81 1.57 -15.09
C GLU A 301 -12.54 1.12 -16.55
N ALA A 302 -11.83 -0.01 -16.68
CA ALA A 302 -11.44 -0.58 -17.98
C ALA A 302 -12.60 -0.84 -18.93
N HIS A 303 -13.85 -0.74 -18.46
CA HIS A 303 -15.03 -0.83 -19.29
C HIS A 303 -15.19 0.35 -20.28
N HIS A 304 -14.48 1.46 -20.08
CA HIS A 304 -14.45 2.56 -21.04
C HIS A 304 -13.57 2.30 -22.28
N LEU A 305 -12.72 1.27 -22.24
CA LEU A 305 -11.91 0.89 -23.39
C LEU A 305 -12.78 0.27 -24.50
N HIS A 306 -12.99 0.97 -25.59
CA HIS A 306 -13.86 0.53 -26.68
C HIS A 306 -13.15 -0.41 -27.65
N TRP A 307 -13.77 -1.57 -27.86
CA TRP A 307 -13.32 -2.56 -28.83
C TRP A 307 -14.52 -3.18 -29.54
N SER A 308 -14.37 -3.40 -30.85
CA SER A 308 -15.29 -4.18 -31.66
C SER A 308 -14.51 -4.99 -32.70
N GLU A 309 -15.17 -5.97 -33.34
CA GLU A 309 -14.56 -6.74 -34.43
C GLU A 309 -14.20 -5.88 -35.65
N ASP A 310 -14.94 -4.80 -35.87
CA ASP A 310 -14.70 -3.84 -36.99
C ASP A 310 -13.52 -2.89 -36.71
N GLY A 311 -13.06 -2.77 -35.45
CA GLY A 311 -11.93 -1.93 -35.09
C GLY A 311 -11.87 -1.59 -33.60
N ALA A 312 -10.67 -1.46 -33.08
CA ALA A 312 -10.41 -1.02 -31.71
C ALA A 312 -10.32 0.51 -31.64
N GLY A 313 -10.78 1.09 -30.52
CA GLY A 313 -10.59 2.51 -30.20
C GLY A 313 -9.11 2.88 -30.04
N GLU A 314 -8.79 4.17 -30.08
CA GLU A 314 -7.41 4.66 -29.90
C GLU A 314 -6.88 4.29 -28.52
N ASP A 315 -7.68 4.49 -27.49
CA ASP A 315 -7.33 4.16 -26.09
C ASP A 315 -7.05 2.67 -25.89
N TYR A 316 -7.90 1.81 -26.49
CA TYR A 316 -7.70 0.37 -26.42
C TYR A 316 -6.36 -0.06 -27.05
N ARG A 317 -6.03 0.50 -28.25
CA ARG A 317 -4.77 0.19 -28.95
C ARG A 317 -3.55 0.66 -28.17
N PHE A 318 -3.64 1.83 -27.54
CA PHE A 318 -2.58 2.33 -26.67
C PHE A 318 -2.37 1.42 -25.46
N VAL A 319 -3.44 1.03 -24.76
CA VAL A 319 -3.40 0.11 -23.63
C VAL A 319 -2.91 -1.29 -24.06
N GLU A 320 -3.31 -1.77 -25.24
CA GLU A 320 -2.79 -3.03 -25.79
C GLU A 320 -1.27 -2.98 -26.03
N ALA A 321 -0.77 -1.86 -26.55
CA ALA A 321 0.67 -1.65 -26.75
C ALA A 321 1.43 -1.60 -25.43
N LEU A 322 0.92 -0.87 -24.41
CA LEU A 322 1.47 -0.86 -23.05
C LEU A 322 1.48 -2.26 -22.44
N GLY A 323 0.37 -2.99 -22.58
CA GLY A 323 0.26 -4.35 -22.10
C GLY A 323 1.23 -5.33 -22.77
N GLY A 324 1.60 -5.09 -24.04
CA GLY A 324 2.59 -5.86 -24.75
C GLY A 324 4.03 -5.66 -24.25
N GLN A 325 4.30 -4.52 -23.62
CA GLN A 325 5.65 -4.16 -23.15
C GLN A 325 5.77 -4.31 -21.62
N SER A 326 4.67 -4.22 -20.85
CA SER A 326 4.68 -4.36 -19.40
C SER A 326 4.60 -5.83 -18.97
N ARG A 327 5.32 -6.16 -17.90
CA ARG A 327 5.26 -7.50 -17.30
C ARG A 327 3.92 -7.77 -16.62
N GLY A 328 3.41 -6.82 -15.84
CA GLY A 328 2.14 -6.90 -15.10
C GLY A 328 1.08 -5.94 -15.64
N MET A 329 -0.18 -6.34 -15.57
CA MET A 329 -1.33 -5.50 -15.92
C MET A 329 -2.52 -5.82 -15.03
N LEU A 330 -3.04 -4.81 -14.34
CA LEU A 330 -4.28 -4.91 -13.58
C LEU A 330 -5.36 -4.09 -14.29
N LEU A 331 -6.44 -4.73 -14.63
CA LEU A 331 -7.64 -4.06 -15.15
C LEU A 331 -8.72 -4.09 -14.06
N LEU A 332 -9.30 -2.95 -13.73
CA LEU A 332 -10.38 -2.83 -12.74
C LEU A 332 -11.67 -2.49 -13.46
N THR A 333 -12.75 -3.19 -13.14
CA THR A 333 -14.10 -2.89 -13.66
C THR A 333 -15.17 -3.38 -12.68
N ALA A 334 -16.30 -2.69 -12.61
CA ALA A 334 -17.39 -3.09 -11.73
C ALA A 334 -18.25 -4.22 -12.33
N THR A 335 -18.36 -4.30 -13.65
CA THR A 335 -19.36 -5.14 -14.33
C THR A 335 -18.85 -5.59 -15.70
N PRO A 336 -18.01 -6.63 -15.77
CA PRO A 336 -17.42 -7.05 -17.04
C PRO A 336 -18.45 -7.60 -18.05
N GLU A 337 -19.56 -8.19 -17.59
CA GLU A 337 -20.54 -8.89 -18.45
C GLU A 337 -21.69 -8.01 -18.92
N GLN A 338 -22.00 -6.93 -18.22
CA GLN A 338 -23.14 -6.05 -18.55
C GLN A 338 -22.99 -5.33 -19.90
N LEU A 339 -21.77 -5.17 -20.36
CA LEU A 339 -21.44 -4.53 -21.65
C LEU A 339 -21.40 -5.52 -22.83
N GLY A 340 -21.80 -6.78 -22.59
CA GLY A 340 -21.83 -7.84 -23.58
C GLY A 340 -20.51 -8.64 -23.72
N GLN A 341 -20.63 -9.83 -24.31
CA GLN A 341 -19.54 -10.79 -24.43
C GLN A 341 -18.31 -10.24 -25.19
N ALA A 342 -18.52 -9.42 -26.20
CA ALA A 342 -17.44 -8.81 -26.98
C ALA A 342 -16.58 -7.86 -26.11
N SER A 343 -17.24 -7.11 -25.25
CA SER A 343 -16.59 -6.19 -24.31
C SER A 343 -15.78 -6.93 -23.24
N HIS A 344 -16.33 -8.03 -22.71
CA HIS A 344 -15.62 -8.90 -21.76
C HIS A 344 -14.40 -9.56 -22.41
N PHE A 345 -14.58 -10.15 -23.58
CA PHE A 345 -13.51 -10.72 -24.40
C PHE A 345 -12.36 -9.72 -24.62
N ALA A 346 -12.69 -8.49 -24.96
CA ALA A 346 -11.70 -7.45 -25.24
C ALA A 346 -10.77 -7.20 -24.04
N ARG A 347 -11.26 -7.23 -22.80
CA ARG A 347 -10.44 -7.05 -21.59
C ARG A 347 -9.59 -8.26 -21.30
N LEU A 348 -10.13 -9.46 -21.45
CA LEU A 348 -9.35 -10.69 -21.32
C LEU A 348 -8.24 -10.76 -22.37
N ARG A 349 -8.50 -10.27 -23.57
CA ARG A 349 -7.51 -10.18 -24.65
C ARG A 349 -6.34 -9.24 -24.30
N LEU A 350 -6.59 -8.11 -23.64
CA LEU A 350 -5.51 -7.23 -23.14
C LEU A 350 -4.61 -7.94 -22.15
N LEU A 351 -5.16 -8.83 -21.34
CA LEU A 351 -4.41 -9.57 -20.33
C LEU A 351 -3.67 -10.77 -20.93
N ASP A 352 -4.29 -11.51 -21.86
CA ASP A 352 -3.69 -12.67 -22.52
C ASP A 352 -4.12 -12.76 -24.01
N PRO A 353 -3.46 -11.98 -24.89
CA PRO A 353 -3.78 -11.97 -26.32
C PRO A 353 -3.51 -13.30 -27.01
N SER A 354 -2.66 -14.16 -26.46
CA SER A 354 -2.36 -15.47 -27.06
C SER A 354 -3.48 -16.47 -26.87
N ARG A 355 -4.17 -16.42 -25.72
CA ARG A 355 -5.34 -17.25 -25.41
C ARG A 355 -6.60 -16.66 -26.05
N PHE A 356 -6.84 -15.37 -25.81
CA PHE A 356 -8.05 -14.68 -26.28
C PHE A 356 -7.82 -14.02 -27.64
N HIS A 357 -7.55 -14.82 -28.67
CA HIS A 357 -7.23 -14.34 -30.01
C HIS A 357 -8.47 -14.24 -30.94
N SER A 358 -9.56 -14.98 -30.67
CA SER A 358 -10.79 -15.02 -31.43
C SER A 358 -12.00 -14.94 -30.50
N LEU A 359 -12.96 -14.06 -30.84
CA LEU A 359 -14.23 -13.96 -30.13
C LEU A 359 -15.07 -15.23 -30.26
N GLU A 360 -15.08 -15.86 -31.45
CA GLU A 360 -15.81 -17.11 -31.68
C GLU A 360 -15.29 -18.24 -30.77
N ALA A 361 -13.96 -18.42 -30.71
CA ALA A 361 -13.34 -19.42 -29.85
C ALA A 361 -13.63 -19.15 -28.36
N PHE A 362 -13.62 -17.88 -27.95
CA PHE A 362 -14.00 -17.48 -26.60
C PHE A 362 -15.45 -17.84 -26.25
N GLN A 363 -16.38 -17.62 -27.19
CA GLN A 363 -17.78 -17.97 -26.98
C GLN A 363 -18.02 -19.48 -26.84
N GLU A 364 -17.29 -20.31 -27.57
CA GLU A 364 -17.32 -21.76 -27.45
C GLU A 364 -16.73 -22.21 -26.09
N GLU A 365 -15.62 -21.60 -25.68
CA GLU A 365 -15.00 -21.86 -24.38
C GLU A 365 -15.93 -21.46 -23.23
N GLU A 366 -16.61 -20.34 -23.32
CA GLU A 366 -17.56 -19.87 -22.32
C GLU A 366 -18.77 -20.83 -22.17
N GLN A 367 -19.28 -21.38 -23.26
CA GLN A 367 -20.34 -22.37 -23.19
C GLN A 367 -19.88 -23.65 -22.48
N THR A 368 -18.66 -24.08 -22.75
CA THR A 368 -18.05 -25.25 -22.10
C THR A 368 -17.82 -24.98 -20.60
N TYR A 369 -17.39 -23.78 -20.24
CA TYR A 369 -17.19 -23.38 -18.86
C TYR A 369 -18.54 -23.34 -18.07
N ARG A 370 -19.60 -22.81 -18.65
CA ARG A 370 -20.94 -22.84 -18.03
C ARG A 370 -21.41 -24.27 -17.71
N HIS A 371 -21.15 -25.20 -18.60
CA HIS A 371 -21.47 -26.62 -18.34
C HIS A 371 -20.71 -27.17 -17.12
N TRP A 372 -19.44 -26.84 -16.98
CA TRP A 372 -18.65 -27.27 -15.82
C TRP A 372 -19.04 -26.54 -14.53
N SER A 373 -19.46 -25.28 -14.61
CA SER A 373 -20.01 -24.53 -13.49
C SER A 373 -21.29 -25.19 -12.94
N GLU A 374 -22.21 -25.60 -13.81
CA GLU A 374 -23.42 -26.34 -13.42
C GLU A 374 -23.10 -27.69 -12.76
N ILE A 375 -22.09 -28.39 -13.26
CA ILE A 375 -21.63 -29.66 -12.66
C ILE A 375 -21.04 -29.43 -11.28
N ALA A 376 -20.26 -28.40 -11.08
CA ALA A 376 -19.69 -28.06 -9.77
C ALA A 376 -20.78 -27.65 -8.75
N ASP A 377 -21.79 -26.88 -9.18
CA ASP A 377 -22.95 -26.56 -8.33
C ASP A 377 -23.73 -27.81 -7.89
N ARG A 378 -23.91 -28.77 -8.80
CA ARG A 378 -24.55 -30.04 -8.49
C ARG A 378 -23.74 -30.89 -7.52
N LEU A 379 -22.42 -30.96 -7.71
CA LEU A 379 -21.51 -31.62 -6.76
C LEU A 379 -21.61 -31.00 -5.36
N GLN A 380 -21.65 -29.68 -5.28
CA GLN A 380 -21.78 -28.95 -4.01
C GLN A 380 -23.13 -29.17 -3.36
N ALA A 381 -24.19 -29.34 -4.14
CA ALA A 381 -25.54 -29.74 -3.65
C ALA A 381 -25.64 -31.21 -3.19
N GLY A 382 -24.52 -31.97 -3.32
CA GLY A 382 -24.46 -33.39 -2.89
C GLY A 382 -24.92 -34.38 -3.96
N ASP A 383 -25.06 -33.96 -5.23
CA ASP A 383 -25.39 -34.88 -6.32
C ASP A 383 -24.11 -35.63 -6.75
N THR A 384 -24.03 -36.91 -6.41
CA THR A 384 -22.91 -37.79 -6.74
C THR A 384 -23.01 -38.43 -8.14
N ASN A 385 -24.13 -38.20 -8.85
CA ASN A 385 -24.38 -38.76 -10.18
C ASN A 385 -24.07 -37.79 -11.31
N VAL A 386 -22.95 -37.11 -11.22
CA VAL A 386 -22.46 -36.14 -12.24
C VAL A 386 -21.33 -36.76 -13.03
N GLU A 387 -21.34 -36.56 -14.34
CA GLU A 387 -20.20 -36.90 -15.21
C GLU A 387 -19.07 -35.90 -14.96
N LEU A 388 -17.97 -36.37 -14.37
CA LEU A 388 -16.78 -35.55 -14.12
C LEU A 388 -15.95 -35.39 -15.40
N PRO A 389 -15.24 -34.26 -15.56
CA PRO A 389 -14.32 -34.07 -16.68
C PRO A 389 -13.22 -35.15 -16.68
N GLU A 390 -12.69 -35.46 -17.86
CA GLU A 390 -11.60 -36.41 -18.02
C GLU A 390 -10.38 -36.00 -17.19
N GLY A 391 -9.93 -36.85 -16.26
CA GLY A 391 -8.80 -36.62 -15.40
C GLY A 391 -9.09 -35.96 -14.05
N VAL A 392 -10.36 -35.70 -13.69
CA VAL A 392 -10.76 -35.41 -12.31
C VAL A 392 -10.92 -36.73 -11.56
N ASP A 393 -10.26 -36.87 -10.41
CA ASP A 393 -10.29 -38.10 -9.63
C ASP A 393 -11.64 -38.23 -8.86
N PRO A 394 -12.52 -39.16 -9.24
CA PRO A 394 -13.80 -39.36 -8.58
C PRO A 394 -13.69 -39.80 -7.11
N ALA A 395 -12.53 -40.27 -6.68
CA ALA A 395 -12.28 -40.67 -5.31
C ALA A 395 -11.88 -39.50 -4.38
N SER A 396 -11.63 -38.31 -4.96
CA SER A 396 -11.31 -37.11 -4.22
C SER A 396 -12.52 -36.53 -3.48
N SER A 397 -12.29 -35.70 -2.48
CA SER A 397 -13.38 -34.95 -1.85
C SER A 397 -14.10 -34.07 -2.87
N VAL A 398 -15.36 -33.71 -2.62
CA VAL A 398 -16.14 -32.81 -3.48
C VAL A 398 -15.40 -31.50 -3.71
N GLU A 399 -14.77 -30.98 -2.67
CA GLU A 399 -13.97 -29.75 -2.72
C GLU A 399 -12.77 -29.89 -3.65
N SER A 400 -12.04 -31.02 -3.53
CA SER A 400 -10.91 -31.30 -4.43
C SER A 400 -11.33 -31.50 -5.87
N CYS A 401 -12.48 -32.13 -6.12
CA CYS A 401 -13.03 -32.26 -7.47
C CYS A 401 -13.35 -30.90 -8.10
N ILE A 402 -13.98 -29.99 -7.32
CA ILE A 402 -14.32 -28.64 -7.78
C ILE A 402 -13.01 -27.84 -8.07
N ASP A 403 -12.02 -27.92 -7.19
CA ASP A 403 -10.71 -27.26 -7.42
C ASP A 403 -10.02 -27.80 -8.69
N GLN A 404 -10.09 -29.11 -8.96
CA GLN A 404 -9.55 -29.70 -10.20
C GLN A 404 -10.34 -29.25 -11.46
N ILE A 405 -11.65 -29.04 -11.35
CA ILE A 405 -12.48 -28.47 -12.44
C ILE A 405 -12.08 -27.03 -12.70
N LEU A 406 -11.93 -26.22 -11.65
CA LEU A 406 -11.50 -24.82 -11.72
C LEU A 406 -10.09 -24.68 -12.36
N ASP A 407 -9.16 -25.49 -11.93
CA ASP A 407 -7.80 -25.48 -12.43
C ASP A 407 -7.73 -25.80 -13.94
N ARG A 408 -8.65 -26.60 -14.46
CA ARG A 408 -8.64 -27.04 -15.85
C ARG A 408 -9.42 -26.16 -16.80
N HIS A 409 -10.57 -25.69 -16.35
CA HIS A 409 -11.56 -25.04 -17.23
C HIS A 409 -11.81 -23.58 -16.83
N GLY A 410 -11.26 -23.10 -15.71
CA GLY A 410 -11.55 -21.78 -15.19
C GLY A 410 -10.72 -20.66 -15.84
N THR A 411 -11.34 -19.48 -15.94
CA THR A 411 -10.66 -18.20 -16.15
C THR A 411 -10.05 -17.64 -14.85
N GLY A 412 -10.10 -18.41 -13.78
CA GLY A 412 -9.81 -17.98 -12.43
C GLY A 412 -8.37 -17.51 -12.14
N ARG A 413 -7.43 -17.74 -13.07
CA ARG A 413 -6.11 -17.12 -12.99
C ARG A 413 -6.09 -15.68 -13.50
N VAL A 414 -7.01 -15.32 -14.37
CA VAL A 414 -7.05 -14.03 -15.08
C VAL A 414 -8.15 -13.13 -14.54
N LEU A 415 -9.22 -13.71 -14.02
CA LEU A 415 -10.41 -12.99 -13.56
C LEU A 415 -10.69 -13.29 -12.08
N PHE A 416 -10.79 -12.25 -11.27
CA PHE A 416 -11.28 -12.31 -9.89
C PHE A 416 -12.57 -11.54 -9.78
N ARG A 417 -13.58 -12.15 -9.19
CA ARG A 417 -14.90 -11.55 -9.00
C ARG A 417 -15.56 -12.06 -7.74
N ASN A 418 -15.83 -11.17 -6.83
CA ASN A 418 -16.65 -11.40 -5.66
C ASN A 418 -17.94 -10.61 -5.76
N THR A 419 -19.01 -11.13 -5.19
CA THR A 419 -20.30 -10.45 -5.08
C THR A 419 -20.60 -10.12 -3.62
N ARG A 420 -21.40 -9.10 -3.37
CA ARG A 420 -21.84 -8.77 -2.01
C ARG A 420 -22.56 -9.94 -1.33
N ALA A 421 -23.26 -10.76 -2.12
CA ALA A 421 -23.95 -11.92 -1.61
C ALA A 421 -23.01 -13.07 -1.20
N ALA A 422 -21.77 -13.12 -1.74
CA ALA A 422 -20.75 -14.09 -1.38
C ALA A 422 -19.92 -13.65 -0.16
N VAL A 423 -19.83 -12.35 0.07
CA VAL A 423 -18.99 -11.77 1.12
C VAL A 423 -19.87 -11.41 2.32
N PRO A 424 -19.79 -12.12 3.45
CA PRO A 424 -20.59 -11.83 4.65
C PRO A 424 -20.12 -10.55 5.34
N GLY A 425 -21.03 -9.94 6.14
CA GLY A 425 -20.66 -8.82 7.02
C GLY A 425 -21.11 -7.46 6.54
N PHE A 426 -21.94 -7.37 5.50
CA PHE A 426 -22.64 -6.14 5.16
C PHE A 426 -23.81 -5.90 6.11
N PRO A 427 -24.11 -4.64 6.47
CA PRO A 427 -25.25 -4.28 7.31
C PRO A 427 -26.56 -4.38 6.52
N GLU A 428 -27.68 -4.43 7.26
CA GLU A 428 -28.99 -4.19 6.69
C GLU A 428 -29.21 -2.69 6.47
N ARG A 429 -30.04 -2.33 5.49
CA ARG A 429 -30.48 -0.96 5.20
C ARG A 429 -31.91 -0.75 5.64
N SER A 430 -32.21 0.39 6.28
CA SER A 430 -33.56 0.79 6.70
C SER A 430 -33.88 2.20 6.23
N LEU A 431 -34.92 2.34 5.40
CA LEU A 431 -35.35 3.65 4.91
C LEU A 431 -36.38 4.31 5.85
N HIS A 432 -36.11 5.53 6.26
CA HIS A 432 -36.99 6.41 7.04
C HIS A 432 -37.40 7.60 6.18
N ARG A 433 -38.66 7.61 5.73
CA ARG A 433 -39.23 8.69 4.92
C ARG A 433 -39.76 9.79 5.83
N HIS A 434 -39.45 11.04 5.49
CA HIS A 434 -39.90 12.21 6.26
C HIS A 434 -40.63 13.20 5.35
N PRO A 435 -41.96 13.05 5.18
CA PRO A 435 -42.76 13.98 4.40
C PRO A 435 -42.87 15.34 5.10
N LEU A 436 -42.62 16.41 4.35
CA LEU A 436 -42.63 17.76 4.85
C LEU A 436 -43.44 18.65 3.90
N PRO A 437 -44.22 19.64 4.44
CA PRO A 437 -45.01 20.50 3.58
C PRO A 437 -44.13 21.39 2.69
N ALA A 438 -44.43 21.50 1.40
CA ALA A 438 -43.69 22.36 0.50
C ALA A 438 -43.95 23.84 0.82
N PRO A 439 -42.90 24.66 1.06
CA PRO A 439 -43.07 26.11 1.28
C PRO A 439 -43.58 26.82 0.03
N GLN A 440 -44.44 27.84 0.19
CA GLN A 440 -44.94 28.62 -0.95
C GLN A 440 -43.87 29.49 -1.59
N GLU A 441 -42.86 29.87 -0.79
CA GLU A 441 -41.68 30.65 -1.16
C GLU A 441 -40.91 30.05 -2.35
N TYR A 442 -40.85 28.70 -2.45
CA TYR A 442 -40.14 28.03 -3.52
C TYR A 442 -40.73 28.15 -4.91
N SER A 443 -41.99 28.50 -5.07
CA SER A 443 -42.68 28.75 -6.36
C SER A 443 -42.46 27.66 -7.44
N LEU A 444 -42.45 26.38 -7.03
CA LEU A 444 -41.99 25.21 -7.81
C LEU A 444 -42.76 24.92 -9.11
N ALA A 445 -43.85 25.61 -9.39
CA ALA A 445 -44.72 25.30 -10.51
C ALA A 445 -44.17 25.69 -11.91
N GLN A 446 -43.21 26.62 -11.97
CA GLN A 446 -42.70 27.17 -13.26
C GLN A 446 -41.17 27.17 -13.36
N VAL A 447 -40.47 26.36 -12.55
CA VAL A 447 -39.01 26.31 -12.53
C VAL A 447 -38.50 25.06 -13.26
N GLU A 448 -37.22 25.05 -13.61
CA GLU A 448 -36.54 23.92 -14.23
C GLU A 448 -36.47 22.71 -13.29
N LEU A 449 -36.26 21.52 -13.85
CA LEU A 449 -36.22 20.29 -13.06
C LEU A 449 -35.14 20.34 -11.96
N ALA A 450 -33.97 20.91 -12.23
CA ALA A 450 -32.91 21.06 -11.26
C ALA A 450 -33.37 21.87 -10.03
N GLU A 451 -34.07 22.96 -10.24
CA GLU A 451 -34.63 23.80 -9.15
C GLU A 451 -35.79 23.09 -8.40
N LYS A 452 -36.49 22.17 -9.07
CA LYS A 452 -37.53 21.34 -8.41
C LYS A 452 -36.92 20.29 -7.46
N LEU A 453 -35.73 19.79 -7.78
CA LEU A 453 -35.00 18.82 -6.97
C LEU A 453 -34.20 19.52 -5.86
N TYR A 454 -33.63 20.69 -6.17
CA TYR A 454 -32.74 21.45 -5.25
C TYR A 454 -33.30 22.90 -5.12
N PRO A 455 -34.45 23.09 -4.45
CA PRO A 455 -35.17 24.34 -4.45
C PRO A 455 -34.47 25.47 -3.68
N GLU A 456 -33.45 25.15 -2.88
CA GLU A 456 -32.64 26.11 -2.13
C GLU A 456 -31.61 26.84 -3.01
N LEU A 457 -31.19 26.30 -4.14
CA LEU A 457 -30.08 26.82 -4.97
C LEU A 457 -30.29 28.28 -5.44
N PRO A 458 -31.50 28.74 -5.82
CA PRO A 458 -31.67 30.12 -6.20
C PRO A 458 -31.47 31.12 -5.09
N TYR A 459 -31.48 30.69 -3.82
CA TYR A 459 -31.39 31.55 -2.64
C TYR A 459 -29.92 31.73 -2.17
N MET A 460 -29.17 32.56 -2.90
CA MET A 460 -27.74 32.81 -2.67
C MET A 460 -27.43 33.49 -1.33
N ASP A 461 -28.44 34.04 -0.63
CA ASP A 461 -28.32 34.74 0.65
C ASP A 461 -28.64 33.88 1.87
N ASP A 462 -28.72 32.55 1.66
CA ASP A 462 -29.07 31.57 2.69
C ASP A 462 -30.44 31.80 3.37
N SER A 463 -31.30 32.66 2.83
CA SER A 463 -32.62 32.94 3.40
C SER A 463 -33.55 31.71 3.41
N TRP A 464 -33.31 30.73 2.62
CA TRP A 464 -34.04 29.47 2.60
C TRP A 464 -33.94 28.70 3.95
N LEU A 465 -32.86 28.88 4.71
CA LEU A 465 -32.70 28.28 6.04
C LEU A 465 -33.78 28.67 7.05
N ASP A 466 -34.42 29.81 6.84
CA ASP A 466 -35.43 30.34 7.79
C ASP A 466 -36.84 29.77 7.52
N PHE A 467 -37.10 29.25 6.31
CA PHE A 467 -38.45 28.80 5.94
C PHE A 467 -38.54 27.35 5.40
N ASP A 468 -37.39 26.72 5.03
CA ASP A 468 -37.39 25.35 4.57
C ASP A 468 -37.61 24.36 5.74
N PRO A 469 -38.68 23.58 5.70
CA PRO A 469 -39.00 22.68 6.81
C PRO A 469 -37.99 21.54 6.97
N ARG A 470 -37.19 21.26 5.96
CA ARG A 470 -36.13 20.26 6.05
C ARG A 470 -35.03 20.65 7.05
N VAL A 471 -34.80 21.99 7.21
CA VAL A 471 -33.80 22.51 8.16
C VAL A 471 -34.23 22.27 9.59
N SER A 472 -35.45 22.69 9.94
CA SER A 472 -35.99 22.52 11.30
C SER A 472 -36.19 21.04 11.66
N TRP A 473 -36.56 20.23 10.68
CA TRP A 473 -36.63 18.77 10.80
C TRP A 473 -35.24 18.17 11.10
N LEU A 474 -34.20 18.58 10.33
CA LEU A 474 -32.82 18.12 10.52
C LEU A 474 -32.31 18.45 11.93
N GLU A 475 -32.53 19.67 12.40
CA GLU A 475 -32.20 20.06 13.78
C GLU A 475 -32.83 19.14 14.82
N GLN A 476 -34.15 18.88 14.67
CA GLN A 476 -34.88 18.03 15.62
C GLN A 476 -34.36 16.58 15.57
N LEU A 477 -34.19 16.02 14.38
CA LEU A 477 -33.65 14.66 14.22
C LEU A 477 -32.27 14.52 14.86
N LEU A 478 -31.37 15.46 14.63
CA LEU A 478 -30.02 15.41 15.22
C LEU A 478 -30.07 15.51 16.76
N LYS A 479 -31.02 16.28 17.32
CA LYS A 479 -31.21 16.32 18.78
C LYS A 479 -31.73 15.01 19.34
N ASP A 480 -32.64 14.34 18.60
CA ASP A 480 -33.27 13.10 19.03
C ASP A 480 -32.30 11.89 18.89
N LEU A 481 -31.37 11.93 17.92
CA LEU A 481 -30.36 10.90 17.72
C LEU A 481 -29.21 10.93 18.75
N ARG A 482 -29.09 11.95 19.58
CA ARG A 482 -27.99 12.02 20.57
C ARG A 482 -27.95 10.79 21.46
N PRO A 483 -26.74 10.18 21.69
CA PRO A 483 -25.39 10.60 21.31
C PRO A 483 -24.91 10.07 19.96
N ALA A 484 -25.77 9.40 19.17
CA ALA A 484 -25.37 8.81 17.90
C ALA A 484 -24.87 9.86 16.90
N LYS A 485 -23.94 9.44 16.05
CA LYS A 485 -23.37 10.27 14.98
C LYS A 485 -24.15 10.09 13.70
N ALA A 486 -24.29 11.17 12.94
CA ALA A 486 -25.01 11.18 11.67
C ALA A 486 -24.19 11.83 10.56
N LEU A 487 -24.16 11.18 9.39
CA LEU A 487 -23.58 11.71 8.16
C LEU A 487 -24.69 12.35 7.33
N VAL A 488 -24.56 13.64 7.02
CA VAL A 488 -25.48 14.39 6.17
C VAL A 488 -24.83 14.57 4.80
N ILE A 489 -25.51 14.21 3.73
CA ILE A 489 -25.00 14.40 2.36
C ILE A 489 -25.97 15.27 1.57
N CYS A 490 -25.41 16.29 0.90
CA CYS A 490 -26.09 17.22 0.02
C CYS A 490 -25.48 17.15 -1.39
N ALA A 491 -26.22 17.44 -2.43
CA ALA A 491 -25.68 17.50 -3.81
C ALA A 491 -24.66 18.63 -4.00
N HIS A 492 -24.84 19.76 -3.28
CA HIS A 492 -24.09 20.98 -3.53
C HIS A 492 -23.34 21.47 -2.30
N ALA A 493 -22.09 21.94 -2.53
CA ALA A 493 -21.24 22.50 -1.48
C ALA A 493 -21.87 23.69 -0.76
N ALA A 494 -22.55 24.59 -1.51
CA ALA A 494 -23.22 25.74 -0.93
C ALA A 494 -24.27 25.34 0.11
N THR A 495 -25.10 24.33 -0.21
CA THR A 495 -26.11 23.78 0.70
C THR A 495 -25.45 23.17 1.94
N ALA A 496 -24.37 22.41 1.75
CA ALA A 496 -23.66 21.77 2.86
C ALA A 496 -23.03 22.79 3.81
N VAL A 497 -22.40 23.84 3.29
CA VAL A 497 -21.78 24.91 4.09
C VAL A 497 -22.85 25.72 4.84
N ALA A 498 -23.93 26.08 4.17
CA ALA A 498 -25.03 26.83 4.78
C ALA A 498 -25.70 26.05 5.93
N LEU A 499 -25.95 24.75 5.73
CA LEU A 499 -26.49 23.86 6.76
C LEU A 499 -25.54 23.72 7.95
N GLU A 500 -24.26 23.51 7.69
CA GLU A 500 -23.27 23.37 8.78
C GLU A 500 -23.18 24.63 9.62
N HIS A 501 -23.08 25.81 9.01
CA HIS A 501 -23.09 27.09 9.70
C HIS A 501 -24.36 27.27 10.53
N HIS A 502 -25.53 26.91 9.99
CA HIS A 502 -26.79 27.01 10.74
C HIS A 502 -26.82 26.07 11.92
N LEU A 503 -26.47 24.80 11.75
CA LEU A 503 -26.42 23.79 12.82
C LEU A 503 -25.45 24.19 13.92
N HIS A 504 -24.26 24.68 13.54
CA HIS A 504 -23.22 25.04 14.49
C HIS A 504 -23.57 26.34 15.25
N LEU A 505 -23.93 27.43 14.54
CA LEU A 505 -24.06 28.75 15.10
C LEU A 505 -25.46 29.04 15.66
N ARG A 506 -26.54 28.56 15.02
CA ARG A 506 -27.92 28.82 15.43
C ARG A 506 -28.51 27.68 16.26
N ALA A 507 -28.32 26.43 15.86
CA ALA A 507 -28.90 25.28 16.56
C ALA A 507 -28.02 24.76 17.72
N GLY A 508 -26.76 25.17 17.83
CA GLY A 508 -25.84 24.73 18.88
C GLY A 508 -25.50 23.22 18.78
N ILE A 509 -25.55 22.70 17.56
CA ILE A 509 -25.18 21.31 17.25
C ILE A 509 -23.73 21.31 16.78
N ARG A 510 -22.87 20.51 17.41
CA ARG A 510 -21.49 20.40 17.00
C ARG A 510 -21.43 19.67 15.64
N SER A 511 -20.99 20.39 14.62
CA SER A 511 -20.94 19.95 13.24
C SER A 511 -19.61 20.32 12.59
N ALA A 512 -19.28 19.66 11.48
CA ALA A 512 -18.20 20.05 10.59
C ALA A 512 -18.67 19.94 9.14
N ALA A 513 -18.15 20.81 8.27
CA ALA A 513 -18.41 20.74 6.83
C ALA A 513 -17.29 19.97 6.11
N PHE A 514 -17.66 19.24 5.05
CA PHE A 514 -16.74 18.49 4.21
C PHE A 514 -17.13 18.62 2.73
N TYR A 515 -16.41 19.45 2.00
CA TYR A 515 -16.74 19.81 0.62
C TYR A 515 -15.50 20.11 -0.22
N GLU A 516 -15.67 20.24 -1.53
CA GLU A 516 -14.58 20.37 -2.51
C GLU A 516 -13.72 21.61 -2.34
N GLY A 517 -14.23 22.69 -1.80
CA GLY A 517 -13.48 23.92 -1.54
C GLY A 517 -12.47 23.84 -0.38
N LEU A 518 -12.54 22.80 0.45
CA LEU A 518 -11.58 22.59 1.54
C LEU A 518 -10.28 21.95 1.02
N SER A 519 -9.14 22.38 1.56
CA SER A 519 -7.87 21.70 1.38
C SER A 519 -7.89 20.28 1.97
N ILE A 520 -6.97 19.43 1.55
CA ILE A 520 -6.85 18.05 2.08
C ILE A 520 -6.70 18.06 3.61
N ILE A 521 -5.88 18.96 4.15
CA ILE A 521 -5.65 19.09 5.60
C ILE A 521 -6.92 19.50 6.34
N GLU A 522 -7.69 20.43 5.78
CA GLU A 522 -8.95 20.87 6.40
C GLU A 522 -9.99 19.74 6.36
N ARG A 523 -10.07 18.98 5.28
CA ARG A 523 -10.92 17.78 5.19
C ARG A 523 -10.53 16.75 6.24
N ASP A 524 -9.24 16.54 6.47
CA ASP A 524 -8.73 15.63 7.50
C ASP A 524 -9.15 16.06 8.90
N ARG A 525 -9.01 17.35 9.19
CA ARG A 525 -9.43 17.92 10.48
C ARG A 525 -10.93 17.76 10.71
N ALA A 526 -11.75 18.01 9.68
CA ALA A 526 -13.19 17.84 9.77
C ALA A 526 -13.58 16.38 10.03
N ALA A 527 -13.00 15.45 9.30
CA ALA A 527 -13.22 14.01 9.47
C ALA A 527 -12.71 13.51 10.84
N ALA A 528 -11.53 13.95 11.28
CA ALA A 528 -10.98 13.61 12.59
C ALA A 528 -11.87 14.15 13.73
N TYR A 529 -12.36 15.40 13.61
CA TYR A 529 -13.30 15.98 14.59
C TYR A 529 -14.62 15.22 14.63
N PHE A 530 -15.10 14.72 13.50
CA PHE A 530 -16.29 13.84 13.45
C PHE A 530 -16.00 12.44 14.03
N ALA A 531 -14.81 11.91 13.88
CA ALA A 531 -14.42 10.60 14.41
C ALA A 531 -14.13 10.62 15.92
N ASP A 532 -13.77 11.77 16.49
CA ASP A 532 -13.36 11.92 17.90
C ASP A 532 -14.48 11.50 18.88
N GLU A 533 -14.12 10.72 19.92
CA GLU A 533 -15.06 10.26 20.94
C GLU A 533 -15.23 11.26 22.09
N VAL A 534 -14.27 12.15 22.31
CA VAL A 534 -14.22 13.08 23.45
C VAL A 534 -14.68 14.49 23.07
N ALA A 535 -14.20 15.03 21.95
CA ALA A 535 -14.50 16.38 21.47
C ALA A 535 -15.61 16.39 20.39
N VAL A 536 -16.66 15.68 20.56
CA VAL A 536 -17.64 15.11 19.63
C VAL A 536 -18.32 16.13 18.71
N ALA A 537 -17.95 16.14 17.41
CA ALA A 537 -18.91 16.53 16.38
C ALA A 537 -19.99 15.45 16.26
N GLN A 538 -21.27 15.84 16.38
CA GLN A 538 -22.38 14.90 16.22
C GLN A 538 -22.65 14.60 14.76
N THR A 539 -22.40 15.57 13.88
CA THR A 539 -22.68 15.42 12.44
C THR A 539 -21.57 15.96 11.57
N LEU A 540 -21.34 15.28 10.45
CA LEU A 540 -20.53 15.76 9.35
C LEU A 540 -21.48 16.08 8.18
N VAL A 541 -21.45 17.32 7.69
CA VAL A 541 -22.27 17.77 6.57
C VAL A 541 -21.41 17.82 5.31
N CYS A 542 -21.70 16.95 4.34
CA CYS A 542 -20.88 16.73 3.17
C CYS A 542 -21.59 17.23 1.90
N SER A 543 -20.80 17.74 0.93
CA SER A 543 -21.23 17.80 -0.48
C SER A 543 -21.05 16.42 -1.14
N GLU A 544 -21.34 16.32 -2.44
CA GLU A 544 -21.17 15.09 -3.20
C GLU A 544 -19.76 14.50 -3.08
N ILE A 545 -18.72 15.34 -3.07
CA ILE A 545 -17.32 14.90 -2.94
C ILE A 545 -17.01 14.32 -1.55
N GLY A 546 -17.80 14.68 -0.54
CA GLY A 546 -17.71 14.06 0.80
C GLY A 546 -18.06 12.58 0.78
N SER A 547 -18.67 12.12 -0.29
CA SER A 547 -18.98 10.72 -0.49
C SER A 547 -17.80 9.90 -0.99
N GLU A 548 -16.60 10.46 -1.25
CA GLU A 548 -15.48 9.75 -1.84
C GLU A 548 -14.41 9.35 -0.80
N GLY A 549 -13.97 8.09 -0.83
CA GLY A 549 -12.72 7.61 -0.26
C GLY A 549 -12.62 7.41 1.25
N ARG A 550 -13.54 7.90 2.11
CA ARG A 550 -13.38 7.84 3.58
C ARG A 550 -14.24 6.78 4.26
N ASN A 551 -13.75 6.30 5.39
CA ASN A 551 -14.44 5.33 6.22
C ASN A 551 -15.13 6.03 7.41
N PHE A 552 -16.47 5.95 7.45
CA PHE A 552 -17.30 6.49 8.54
C PHE A 552 -18.10 5.39 9.25
N GLN A 553 -17.60 4.15 9.28
CA GLN A 553 -18.29 2.98 9.88
C GLN A 553 -18.63 3.13 11.37
N PHE A 554 -18.05 4.09 12.07
CA PHE A 554 -18.46 4.46 13.44
C PHE A 554 -19.80 5.21 13.51
N ALA A 555 -20.35 5.64 12.36
CA ALA A 555 -21.69 6.19 12.22
C ALA A 555 -22.59 5.20 11.49
N HIS A 556 -23.88 5.17 11.80
CA HIS A 556 -24.88 4.32 11.15
C HIS A 556 -26.14 5.07 10.71
N HIS A 557 -26.25 6.36 11.01
CA HIS A 557 -27.32 7.21 10.50
C HIS A 557 -26.82 8.01 9.30
N LEU A 558 -27.45 7.78 8.13
CA LEU A 558 -27.24 8.52 6.89
C LEU A 558 -28.44 9.43 6.62
N ILE A 559 -28.19 10.72 6.49
CA ILE A 559 -29.22 11.69 6.14
C ILE A 559 -28.94 12.17 4.73
N LEU A 560 -29.82 11.80 3.80
CA LEU A 560 -29.79 12.27 2.42
C LEU A 560 -30.67 13.50 2.33
N PHE A 561 -30.07 14.69 2.50
CA PHE A 561 -30.82 15.96 2.51
C PHE A 561 -31.54 16.22 1.19
N ASP A 562 -30.95 15.72 0.12
CA ASP A 562 -31.49 15.63 -1.23
C ASP A 562 -31.11 14.30 -1.89
N LEU A 563 -31.77 13.96 -2.98
CA LEU A 563 -31.48 12.75 -3.75
C LEU A 563 -30.85 13.12 -5.10
N PRO A 564 -29.75 12.44 -5.49
CA PRO A 564 -29.17 12.62 -6.82
C PRO A 564 -30.07 12.00 -7.88
N LEU A 565 -30.00 12.52 -9.11
CA LEU A 565 -30.75 11.97 -10.22
C LEU A 565 -30.18 10.65 -10.75
N ASN A 566 -28.87 10.45 -10.58
CA ASN A 566 -28.20 9.21 -10.98
C ASN A 566 -28.25 8.16 -9.86
N PRO A 567 -28.79 6.96 -10.10
CA PRO A 567 -28.86 5.88 -9.11
C PRO A 567 -27.50 5.43 -8.57
N ASP A 568 -26.44 5.48 -9.37
CA ASP A 568 -25.11 5.08 -8.94
C ASP A 568 -24.51 6.06 -7.91
N LEU A 569 -24.79 7.37 -8.06
CA LEU A 569 -24.42 8.35 -7.03
C LEU A 569 -25.16 8.09 -5.71
N LEU A 570 -26.45 7.69 -5.79
CA LEU A 570 -27.20 7.31 -4.60
C LEU A 570 -26.59 6.07 -3.93
N GLU A 571 -26.24 5.06 -4.71
CA GLU A 571 -25.56 3.87 -4.19
C GLU A 571 -24.18 4.21 -3.58
N GLN A 572 -23.43 5.12 -4.19
CA GLN A 572 -22.17 5.63 -3.64
C GLN A 572 -22.37 6.35 -2.31
N ARG A 573 -23.40 7.21 -2.19
CA ARG A 573 -23.75 7.88 -0.91
C ARG A 573 -24.09 6.88 0.18
N ILE A 574 -24.91 5.88 -0.11
CA ILE A 574 -25.28 4.82 0.84
C ILE A 574 -24.03 3.99 1.20
N GLY A 575 -23.21 3.69 0.22
CA GLY A 575 -21.97 2.93 0.38
C GLY A 575 -20.92 3.58 1.31
N ARG A 576 -21.15 4.80 1.81
CA ARG A 576 -20.29 5.41 2.83
C ARG A 576 -20.40 4.74 4.18
N LEU A 577 -21.60 4.31 4.53
CA LEU A 577 -21.88 3.61 5.79
C LEU A 577 -22.16 2.13 5.58
N ASP A 578 -22.67 1.75 4.42
CA ASP A 578 -22.97 0.37 4.02
C ASP A 578 -21.73 -0.35 3.53
N ARG A 579 -20.87 -0.71 4.48
CA ARG A 579 -19.58 -1.39 4.23
C ARG A 579 -19.44 -2.62 5.11
N ILE A 580 -18.61 -3.54 4.65
CA ILE A 580 -18.25 -4.74 5.42
C ILE A 580 -17.67 -4.32 6.77
N GLY A 581 -18.16 -4.92 7.86
CA GLY A 581 -17.72 -4.65 9.22
C GLY A 581 -18.56 -3.60 9.96
N GLN A 582 -19.55 -2.97 9.31
CA GLN A 582 -20.56 -2.17 10.00
C GLN A 582 -21.43 -3.08 10.88
N GLN A 583 -21.47 -2.78 12.18
CA GLN A 583 -22.18 -3.62 13.17
C GLN A 583 -23.65 -3.24 13.36
N HIS A 584 -24.07 -2.10 12.83
CA HIS A 584 -25.42 -1.58 12.99
C HIS A 584 -26.13 -1.53 11.64
N THR A 585 -27.47 -1.67 11.64
CA THR A 585 -28.30 -1.35 10.48
C THR A 585 -28.05 0.08 10.06
N VAL A 586 -27.89 0.33 8.77
CA VAL A 586 -27.74 1.68 8.23
C VAL A 586 -29.12 2.32 8.11
N ASP A 587 -29.42 3.25 9.00
CA ASP A 587 -30.67 4.03 9.01
C ASP A 587 -30.57 5.18 8.03
N ILE A 588 -31.27 5.10 6.91
CA ILE A 588 -31.27 6.10 5.83
C ILE A 588 -32.47 7.02 5.99
N HIS A 589 -32.22 8.27 6.36
CA HIS A 589 -33.24 9.29 6.55
C HIS A 589 -33.35 10.19 5.33
N VAL A 590 -34.52 10.28 4.72
CA VAL A 590 -34.77 11.09 3.53
C VAL A 590 -35.91 12.09 3.80
N PRO A 591 -35.60 13.38 4.06
CA PRO A 591 -36.61 14.44 4.07
C PRO A 591 -36.96 14.81 2.65
N TYR A 592 -38.24 15.03 2.39
CA TYR A 592 -38.70 15.43 1.08
C TYR A 592 -39.93 16.36 1.19
N LEU A 593 -40.10 17.23 0.22
CA LEU A 593 -41.23 18.15 0.12
C LEU A 593 -42.38 17.42 -0.58
N GLU A 594 -43.56 17.34 0.10
CA GLU A 594 -44.75 16.67 -0.41
C GLU A 594 -45.26 17.30 -1.70
N GLY A 595 -45.73 16.47 -2.64
CA GLY A 595 -46.27 16.88 -3.93
C GLY A 595 -45.24 17.48 -4.90
N THR A 596 -43.92 17.25 -4.68
CA THR A 596 -42.86 17.79 -5.52
C THR A 596 -42.10 16.67 -6.30
N ALA A 597 -41.14 17.10 -7.13
CA ALA A 597 -40.24 16.20 -7.83
C ALA A 597 -39.41 15.32 -6.85
N GLN A 598 -39.12 15.81 -5.64
CA GLN A 598 -38.40 15.05 -4.61
C GLN A 598 -39.17 13.81 -4.17
N GLU A 599 -40.49 13.94 -3.94
CA GLU A 599 -41.34 12.79 -3.61
C GLU A 599 -41.42 11.79 -4.77
N THR A 600 -41.55 12.30 -6.01
CA THR A 600 -41.64 11.44 -7.19
C THR A 600 -40.35 10.66 -7.40
N LEU A 601 -39.16 11.29 -7.22
CA LEU A 601 -37.86 10.63 -7.31
C LEU A 601 -37.66 9.59 -6.19
N LEU A 602 -38.04 9.93 -4.96
CA LEU A 602 -38.00 8.99 -3.84
C LEU A 602 -38.89 7.76 -4.08
N ASP A 603 -40.11 7.97 -4.59
CA ASP A 603 -41.01 6.87 -4.96
C ASP A 603 -40.44 5.99 -6.05
N TRP A 604 -39.79 6.57 -7.06
CA TRP A 604 -39.16 5.80 -8.13
C TRP A 604 -37.98 4.96 -7.60
N TYR A 605 -37.13 5.54 -6.75
CA TYR A 605 -36.00 4.81 -6.13
C TYR A 605 -36.46 3.71 -5.18
N GLN A 606 -37.50 3.96 -4.39
CA GLN A 606 -37.99 2.99 -3.41
C GLN A 606 -38.85 1.89 -4.04
N ARG A 607 -39.82 2.27 -4.89
CA ARG A 607 -40.84 1.34 -5.42
C ARG A 607 -40.50 0.80 -6.79
N GLY A 608 -39.76 1.54 -7.60
CA GLY A 608 -39.32 1.14 -8.93
C GLY A 608 -37.99 0.38 -8.91
N VAL A 609 -36.94 0.98 -8.36
CA VAL A 609 -35.58 0.43 -8.39
C VAL A 609 -35.26 -0.41 -7.15
N ASP A 610 -35.82 -0.09 -5.99
CA ASP A 610 -35.60 -0.72 -4.68
C ASP A 610 -34.16 -0.57 -4.16
N LEU A 611 -33.58 0.65 -4.29
CA LEU A 611 -32.19 0.97 -3.91
C LEU A 611 -31.96 1.04 -2.39
N PHE A 612 -32.99 1.26 -1.61
CA PHE A 612 -32.84 1.49 -0.16
C PHE A 612 -32.82 0.18 0.66
N HIS A 613 -33.17 -0.95 0.05
CA HIS A 613 -33.14 -2.25 0.73
C HIS A 613 -32.01 -3.13 0.16
N GLU A 614 -31.88 -3.17 -1.16
CA GLU A 614 -30.87 -3.97 -1.82
C GLU A 614 -29.95 -3.08 -2.67
N SER A 615 -28.66 -3.41 -2.68
CA SER A 615 -27.73 -2.73 -3.59
C SER A 615 -28.08 -3.06 -5.05
N CYS A 616 -27.91 -2.07 -5.93
CA CYS A 616 -28.22 -2.22 -7.34
C CYS A 616 -26.99 -1.90 -8.21
N SER A 617 -26.31 -2.94 -8.65
CA SER A 617 -25.16 -2.79 -9.56
C SER A 617 -25.56 -2.41 -10.99
N ALA A 618 -26.87 -2.41 -11.32
CA ALA A 618 -27.39 -2.06 -12.62
C ALA A 618 -28.07 -0.67 -12.67
N GLY A 619 -27.75 0.21 -11.73
CA GLY A 619 -28.40 1.52 -11.58
C GLY A 619 -28.37 2.36 -12.84
N THR A 620 -27.20 2.51 -13.49
CA THR A 620 -27.04 3.26 -14.77
C THR A 620 -27.88 2.63 -15.88
N LEU A 621 -27.86 1.30 -16.04
CA LEU A 621 -28.65 0.63 -17.09
C LEU A 621 -30.15 0.86 -16.91
N ILE A 622 -30.64 0.82 -15.67
CA ILE A 622 -32.05 1.09 -15.35
C ILE A 622 -32.37 2.56 -15.66
N PHE A 623 -31.50 3.48 -15.28
CA PHE A 623 -31.70 4.90 -15.54
C PHE A 623 -31.70 5.21 -17.03
N ASP A 624 -30.76 4.71 -17.80
CA ASP A 624 -30.66 4.90 -19.24
C ASP A 624 -31.90 4.34 -19.97
N THR A 625 -32.43 3.21 -19.49
CA THR A 625 -33.62 2.59 -20.07
C THR A 625 -34.90 3.39 -19.82
N PHE A 626 -35.01 4.03 -18.66
CA PHE A 626 -36.24 4.68 -18.20
C PHE A 626 -36.15 6.19 -18.11
N SER A 627 -35.02 6.84 -18.37
CA SER A 627 -34.79 8.27 -18.22
C SER A 627 -35.77 9.11 -19.03
N ASP A 628 -36.06 8.72 -20.28
CA ASP A 628 -37.02 9.40 -21.16
C ASP A 628 -38.46 9.41 -20.61
N ARG A 629 -38.78 8.48 -19.72
CA ARG A 629 -40.10 8.39 -19.05
C ARG A 629 -40.06 9.00 -17.64
N VAL A 630 -38.96 8.85 -16.91
CA VAL A 630 -38.80 9.36 -15.53
C VAL A 630 -38.74 10.89 -15.52
N LEU A 631 -37.91 11.51 -16.38
CA LEU A 631 -37.67 12.95 -16.36
C LEU A 631 -38.97 13.78 -16.56
N PRO A 632 -39.89 13.44 -17.48
CA PRO A 632 -41.17 14.11 -17.57
C PRO A 632 -42.06 13.95 -16.31
N GLU A 633 -42.05 12.79 -15.68
CA GLU A 633 -42.83 12.55 -14.46
C GLU A 633 -42.26 13.28 -13.25
N LEU A 634 -40.95 13.48 -13.17
CA LEU A 634 -40.34 14.36 -12.20
C LEU A 634 -40.72 15.82 -12.41
N ALA A 635 -40.86 16.26 -13.67
CA ALA A 635 -41.32 17.60 -13.98
C ALA A 635 -42.80 17.81 -13.63
N THR A 636 -43.66 16.84 -13.94
CA THR A 636 -45.10 16.90 -13.67
C THR A 636 -45.64 15.47 -13.51
N ARG A 637 -45.86 15.03 -12.28
CA ARG A 637 -46.37 13.68 -11.99
C ARG A 637 -47.75 13.47 -12.60
N SER A 638 -47.87 12.43 -13.35
CA SER A 638 -49.12 12.01 -14.03
C SER A 638 -49.59 10.62 -13.54
N PRO A 639 -50.80 10.19 -13.88
CA PRO A 639 -51.27 8.83 -13.60
C PRO A 639 -50.40 7.72 -14.26
N ALA A 640 -49.64 8.05 -15.30
CA ALA A 640 -48.73 7.11 -15.97
C ALA A 640 -47.50 6.77 -15.08
N PHE A 641 -47.27 7.52 -14.04
CA PHE A 641 -46.17 7.25 -13.09
C PHE A 641 -46.33 5.91 -12.37
N ASP A 642 -47.56 5.52 -12.03
CA ASP A 642 -47.79 4.22 -11.37
C ASP A 642 -47.48 3.05 -12.33
N GLU A 643 -47.74 3.18 -13.62
CA GLU A 643 -47.36 2.22 -14.66
C GLU A 643 -45.83 2.17 -14.82
N LEU A 644 -45.17 3.35 -14.83
CA LEU A 644 -43.71 3.45 -14.87
C LEU A 644 -43.04 2.77 -13.67
N LEU A 645 -43.61 2.89 -12.47
CA LEU A 645 -43.10 2.20 -11.29
C LEU A 645 -43.16 0.68 -11.44
N VAL A 646 -44.26 0.14 -11.95
CA VAL A 646 -44.41 -1.30 -12.19
C VAL A 646 -43.40 -1.76 -13.25
N ASP A 647 -43.31 -1.06 -14.37
CA ASP A 647 -42.39 -1.43 -15.46
C ASP A 647 -40.92 -1.40 -14.97
N THR A 648 -40.55 -0.37 -14.18
CA THR A 648 -39.22 -0.26 -13.61
C THR A 648 -38.93 -1.39 -12.60
N ALA A 649 -39.93 -1.71 -11.75
CA ALA A 649 -39.78 -2.78 -10.78
C ALA A 649 -39.63 -4.16 -11.43
N ASP A 650 -40.44 -4.44 -12.46
CA ASP A 650 -40.35 -5.67 -13.24
C ASP A 650 -39.02 -5.78 -14.00
N PHE A 651 -38.51 -4.68 -14.55
CA PHE A 651 -37.20 -4.66 -15.20
C PHE A 651 -36.07 -4.83 -14.19
N SER A 652 -36.07 -4.06 -13.10
CA SER A 652 -35.10 -4.15 -12.02
C SER A 652 -35.06 -5.56 -11.44
N GLY A 653 -36.24 -6.15 -11.16
CA GLY A 653 -36.35 -7.52 -10.65
C GLY A 653 -35.79 -8.56 -11.61
N ARG A 654 -36.11 -8.45 -12.93
CA ARG A 654 -35.54 -9.36 -13.94
C ARG A 654 -34.04 -9.19 -14.08
N THR A 655 -33.54 -7.96 -14.15
CA THR A 655 -32.11 -7.68 -14.24
C THR A 655 -31.34 -8.22 -13.03
N ARG A 656 -31.87 -8.05 -11.82
CA ARG A 656 -31.27 -8.65 -10.61
C ARG A 656 -31.32 -10.18 -10.64
N GLN A 657 -32.42 -10.75 -11.14
CA GLN A 657 -32.52 -12.22 -11.26
C GLN A 657 -31.52 -12.74 -12.31
N GLU A 658 -31.40 -12.09 -13.44
CA GLU A 658 -30.43 -12.42 -14.48
C GLU A 658 -29.00 -12.32 -13.95
N LEU A 659 -28.70 -11.30 -13.14
CA LEU A 659 -27.40 -11.15 -12.48
C LEU A 659 -27.18 -12.25 -11.41
N ARG A 660 -28.20 -12.65 -10.68
CA ARG A 660 -28.13 -13.77 -9.72
C ARG A 660 -28.01 -15.13 -10.42
N ASP A 661 -28.75 -15.33 -11.51
CA ASP A 661 -28.70 -16.58 -12.29
C ASP A 661 -27.41 -16.69 -13.12
N GLY A 662 -26.89 -15.56 -13.58
CA GLY A 662 -25.56 -15.46 -14.21
C GLY A 662 -24.40 -15.47 -13.21
N ARG A 663 -24.69 -15.60 -11.90
CA ARG A 663 -23.68 -15.65 -10.85
C ARG A 663 -22.81 -16.90 -11.00
N ASP A 664 -21.57 -16.70 -11.27
CA ASP A 664 -20.60 -17.78 -11.39
C ASP A 664 -20.01 -18.13 -10.02
N ARG A 665 -20.62 -19.10 -9.35
CA ARG A 665 -20.17 -19.59 -8.03
C ARG A 665 -18.78 -20.21 -8.08
N LEU A 666 -18.41 -20.78 -9.21
CA LEU A 666 -17.05 -21.29 -9.40
C LEU A 666 -16.02 -20.16 -9.41
N LEU A 667 -16.34 -19.06 -10.10
CA LEU A 667 -15.46 -17.90 -10.15
C LEU A 667 -15.35 -17.25 -8.77
N GLU A 668 -16.45 -17.09 -8.03
CA GLU A 668 -16.44 -16.57 -6.66
C GLU A 668 -15.58 -17.43 -5.73
N ARG A 669 -15.70 -18.75 -5.82
CA ARG A 669 -14.89 -19.68 -5.02
C ARG A 669 -13.41 -19.60 -5.34
N ASN A 670 -13.08 -19.37 -6.62
CA ASN A 670 -11.70 -19.15 -7.04
C ASN A 670 -11.17 -17.77 -6.59
N SER A 671 -12.05 -16.78 -6.51
CA SER A 671 -11.71 -15.41 -6.12
C SER A 671 -11.46 -15.21 -4.63
N CYS A 672 -11.88 -16.17 -3.78
CA CYS A 672 -11.57 -16.15 -2.36
C CYS A 672 -11.50 -17.57 -1.81
N LYS A 673 -10.32 -17.98 -1.29
CA LYS A 673 -10.15 -19.20 -0.48
C LYS A 673 -10.11 -18.80 0.99
N PRO A 674 -11.20 -19.01 1.75
CA PRO A 674 -11.34 -18.47 3.11
C PRO A 674 -10.27 -18.97 4.09
N GLU A 675 -9.78 -20.19 3.90
CA GLU A 675 -8.77 -20.80 4.77
C GLU A 675 -7.41 -20.08 4.63
N VAL A 676 -6.96 -19.88 3.38
CA VAL A 676 -5.72 -19.17 3.08
C VAL A 676 -5.81 -17.71 3.55
N ALA A 677 -6.94 -17.06 3.28
CA ALA A 677 -7.17 -15.68 3.73
C ALA A 677 -7.11 -15.56 5.25
N ARG A 678 -7.72 -16.52 5.98
CA ARG A 678 -7.71 -16.54 7.44
C ARG A 678 -6.30 -16.71 7.99
N GLU A 679 -5.51 -17.62 7.46
CA GLU A 679 -4.12 -17.84 7.90
C GLU A 679 -3.28 -16.55 7.71
N LEU A 680 -3.43 -15.86 6.59
CA LEU A 680 -2.73 -14.59 6.34
C LEU A 680 -3.19 -13.49 7.30
N ILE A 681 -4.49 -13.38 7.56
CA ILE A 681 -5.05 -12.39 8.49
C ILE A 681 -4.60 -12.67 9.92
N GLU A 682 -4.59 -13.95 10.34
CA GLU A 682 -4.08 -14.36 11.65
C GLU A 682 -2.59 -14.01 11.81
N GLU A 683 -1.79 -14.22 10.77
CA GLU A 683 -0.36 -13.84 10.77
C GLU A 683 -0.17 -12.32 10.89
N VAL A 684 -0.88 -11.52 10.08
CA VAL A 684 -0.84 -10.05 10.20
C VAL A 684 -1.26 -9.61 11.60
N THR A 685 -2.36 -10.14 12.11
CA THR A 685 -2.90 -9.79 13.43
C THR A 685 -1.93 -10.20 14.56
N ALA A 686 -1.26 -11.34 14.43
CA ALA A 686 -0.26 -11.78 15.40
C ALA A 686 0.97 -10.85 15.42
N LEU A 687 1.38 -10.34 14.26
CA LEU A 687 2.51 -9.40 14.14
C LEU A 687 2.16 -7.98 14.62
N GLU A 688 0.90 -7.59 14.54
CA GLU A 688 0.38 -6.31 15.07
C GLU A 688 0.04 -6.38 16.56
N SER A 689 -0.29 -7.57 17.05
CA SER A 689 -0.63 -7.78 18.46
C SER A 689 0.60 -7.79 19.36
N GLY A 690 0.47 -7.24 20.56
CA GLY A 690 1.53 -7.20 21.56
C GLY A 690 2.35 -5.91 21.52
N ASP A 691 3.36 -5.85 22.39
CA ASP A 691 4.18 -4.67 22.64
C ASP A 691 5.57 -4.73 21.96
N THR A 692 5.80 -5.71 21.10
CA THR A 692 7.11 -5.93 20.46
C THR A 692 7.49 -4.77 19.55
N LEU A 693 6.56 -4.30 18.73
CA LEU A 693 6.77 -3.16 17.83
C LEU A 693 6.97 -1.87 18.64
N GLU A 694 6.14 -1.65 19.66
CA GLU A 694 6.23 -0.47 20.53
C GLU A 694 7.58 -0.42 21.26
N ARG A 695 8.00 -1.53 21.87
CA ARG A 695 9.31 -1.63 22.54
C ARG A 695 10.49 -1.47 21.58
N TYR A 696 10.37 -1.97 20.37
CA TYR A 696 11.41 -1.79 19.36
C TYR A 696 11.51 -0.32 18.90
N LEU A 697 10.38 0.36 18.67
CA LEU A 697 10.35 1.79 18.38
C LEU A 697 10.94 2.61 19.55
N GLU A 698 10.59 2.27 20.79
CA GLU A 698 11.13 2.92 21.99
C GLU A 698 12.66 2.81 22.03
N ALA A 699 13.20 1.63 21.76
CA ALA A 699 14.64 1.42 21.68
C ALA A 699 15.32 2.21 20.54
N LEU A 700 14.68 2.31 19.39
CA LEU A 700 15.15 3.16 18.28
C LEU A 700 15.17 4.63 18.67
N CYS A 701 14.07 5.13 19.24
CA CYS A 701 13.97 6.53 19.67
C CYS A 701 15.02 6.87 20.76
N GLU A 702 15.25 5.97 21.74
CA GLU A 702 16.31 6.15 22.75
C GLU A 702 17.71 6.16 22.10
N ALA A 703 17.97 5.27 21.14
CA ALA A 703 19.26 5.21 20.45
C ALA A 703 19.55 6.43 19.60
N PHE A 704 18.56 6.93 18.87
CA PHE A 704 18.70 8.09 17.97
C PHE A 704 18.38 9.44 18.63
N GLY A 705 17.90 9.45 19.88
CA GLY A 705 17.62 10.67 20.63
C GLY A 705 16.33 11.36 20.21
N VAL A 706 15.30 10.60 19.87
CA VAL A 706 13.96 11.11 19.55
C VAL A 706 13.09 11.11 20.80
N ASP A 707 12.43 12.23 21.09
CA ASP A 707 11.54 12.34 22.24
C ASP A 707 10.20 11.68 21.95
N GLN A 708 9.67 10.98 22.96
CA GLN A 708 8.36 10.32 22.90
C GLN A 708 7.44 10.90 23.96
N GLU A 709 6.26 11.33 23.57
CA GLU A 709 5.21 11.81 24.45
C GLU A 709 3.97 10.92 24.33
N PHE A 710 3.39 10.55 25.47
CA PHE A 710 2.11 9.84 25.48
C PHE A 710 0.99 10.79 24.99
N HIS A 711 0.27 10.38 23.95
CA HIS A 711 -0.87 11.15 23.45
C HIS A 711 -2.19 10.64 24.03
N SER A 712 -2.45 9.35 23.85
CA SER A 712 -3.64 8.66 24.36
C SER A 712 -3.40 7.16 24.33
N GLU A 713 -4.33 6.35 24.83
CA GLU A 713 -4.21 4.89 24.78
C GLU A 713 -3.86 4.42 23.36
N GLN A 714 -2.77 3.64 23.23
CA GLN A 714 -2.23 3.14 21.96
C GLN A 714 -1.81 4.23 20.94
N SER A 715 -1.46 5.43 21.40
CA SER A 715 -0.91 6.47 20.51
C SER A 715 0.17 7.30 21.21
N LEU A 716 1.19 7.63 20.41
CA LEU A 716 2.36 8.38 20.83
C LEU A 716 2.56 9.60 19.92
N VAL A 717 3.26 10.62 20.42
CA VAL A 717 3.81 11.71 19.62
C VAL A 717 5.33 11.59 19.64
N LEU A 718 5.94 11.49 18.47
CA LEU A 718 7.40 11.57 18.32
C LEU A 718 7.80 13.02 18.01
N ARG A 719 8.83 13.52 18.69
CA ARG A 719 9.38 14.87 18.45
C ARG A 719 10.88 14.83 18.29
N PRO A 720 11.45 15.67 17.42
CA PRO A 720 12.89 15.84 17.37
C PRO A 720 13.39 16.45 18.69
N SER A 721 14.53 15.97 19.19
CA SER A 721 15.17 16.53 20.37
C SER A 721 16.52 17.15 20.05
N GLU A 722 17.06 17.94 21.00
CA GLU A 722 18.43 18.48 20.88
C GLU A 722 19.53 17.40 20.99
N HIS A 723 19.15 16.17 21.35
CA HIS A 723 20.05 15.04 21.54
C HIS A 723 20.09 14.06 20.38
N MET A 724 19.42 14.39 19.27
CA MET A 724 19.41 13.53 18.09
C MET A 724 20.82 13.29 17.55
N LEU A 725 21.13 12.02 17.29
CA LEU A 725 22.42 11.62 16.68
C LEU A 725 22.51 11.97 15.21
N THR A 726 21.38 12.08 14.54
CA THR A 726 21.25 12.38 13.11
C THR A 726 20.51 13.71 12.92
N GLY A 727 20.71 14.37 11.80
CA GLY A 727 20.02 15.64 11.49
C GLY A 727 18.52 15.50 11.32
N HIS A 728 18.00 14.30 11.12
CA HIS A 728 16.58 13.99 11.01
C HIS A 728 16.34 12.52 11.42
N PHE A 729 15.11 12.22 11.82
CA PHE A 729 14.61 10.86 11.97
C PHE A 729 13.46 10.65 10.96
N PRO A 730 13.36 9.49 10.32
CA PRO A 730 12.36 9.27 9.26
C PRO A 730 10.95 9.62 9.72
N TYR A 731 10.21 10.34 8.89
CA TYR A 731 8.80 10.73 9.12
C TYR A 731 8.52 11.54 10.40
N VAL A 732 9.52 12.00 11.13
CA VAL A 732 9.35 12.90 12.28
C VAL A 732 9.56 14.33 11.84
N GLY A 733 8.47 15.11 11.79
CA GLY A 733 8.50 16.53 11.44
C GLY A 733 8.91 17.42 12.62
N GLU A 734 9.22 18.70 12.34
CA GLU A 734 9.63 19.68 13.36
C GLU A 734 8.57 19.88 14.46
N GLU A 735 7.29 19.84 14.10
CA GLU A 735 6.16 19.95 15.05
C GLU A 735 5.85 18.65 15.79
N GLY A 736 6.51 17.56 15.42
CA GLY A 736 6.24 16.20 15.88
C GLY A 736 5.27 15.44 14.97
N THR A 737 5.21 14.13 15.15
CA THR A 737 4.35 13.21 14.41
C THR A 737 3.57 12.33 15.37
N THR A 738 2.23 12.37 15.27
CA THR A 738 1.35 11.50 16.05
C THR A 738 1.19 10.16 15.34
N LEU A 739 1.36 9.06 16.06
CA LEU A 739 1.22 7.71 15.51
C LEU A 739 0.37 6.80 16.41
N THR A 740 -0.14 5.74 15.84
CA THR A 740 -0.84 4.66 16.53
C THR A 740 -0.42 3.30 16.00
N PHE A 741 -0.45 2.27 16.86
CA PHE A 741 -0.20 0.87 16.51
C PHE A 741 -1.51 0.09 16.29
N ASN A 742 -2.65 0.73 16.58
CA ASN A 742 -3.96 0.08 16.47
C ASN A 742 -4.60 0.37 15.11
N ARG A 743 -4.91 -0.69 14.36
CA ARG A 743 -5.51 -0.62 13.02
C ARG A 743 -6.87 0.05 13.02
N ASP A 744 -7.76 -0.30 13.95
CA ASP A 744 -9.13 0.26 14.00
C ASP A 744 -9.08 1.76 14.29
N ARG A 745 -8.19 2.17 15.20
CA ARG A 745 -7.96 3.58 15.49
C ARG A 745 -7.36 4.32 14.30
N ALA A 746 -6.39 3.71 13.61
CA ALA A 746 -5.82 4.28 12.41
C ALA A 746 -6.87 4.46 11.31
N LEU A 747 -7.79 3.52 11.15
CA LEU A 747 -8.89 3.62 10.18
C LEU A 747 -9.88 4.74 10.51
N ALA A 748 -10.12 4.99 11.80
CA ALA A 748 -11.01 6.05 12.26
C ALA A 748 -10.32 7.45 12.29
N ARG A 749 -9.00 7.51 12.49
CA ARG A 749 -8.22 8.74 12.70
C ARG A 749 -7.12 8.86 11.65
N GLU A 750 -7.46 9.40 10.48
CA GLU A 750 -6.50 9.56 9.36
C GLU A 750 -5.40 10.61 9.61
N ASP A 751 -5.56 11.45 10.63
CA ASP A 751 -4.56 12.40 11.10
C ASP A 751 -3.41 11.76 11.89
N MET A 752 -3.54 10.49 12.28
CA MET A 752 -2.50 9.72 12.93
C MET A 752 -1.78 8.80 11.92
N LEU A 753 -0.49 8.68 12.05
CA LEU A 753 0.28 7.73 11.27
C LEU A 753 0.05 6.31 11.81
N PHE A 754 -0.27 5.35 10.94
CA PHE A 754 -0.39 3.95 11.31
C PHE A 754 0.97 3.27 11.23
N LEU A 755 1.59 3.00 12.38
CA LEU A 755 2.89 2.36 12.41
C LEU A 755 2.75 0.85 12.47
N THR A 756 3.29 0.20 11.43
CA THR A 756 3.43 -1.27 11.32
C THR A 756 4.89 -1.62 11.05
N TRP A 757 5.20 -2.90 11.07
CA TRP A 757 6.54 -3.40 10.72
C TRP A 757 6.97 -3.05 9.29
N GLU A 758 6.04 -2.83 8.38
CA GLU A 758 6.31 -2.46 6.98
C GLU A 758 6.15 -0.97 6.69
N HIS A 759 5.87 -0.15 7.73
CA HIS A 759 5.78 1.29 7.53
C HIS A 759 7.16 1.86 7.15
N PRO A 760 7.26 2.76 6.15
CA PRO A 760 8.54 3.32 5.70
C PRO A 760 9.38 3.94 6.83
N MET A 761 8.76 4.63 7.80
CA MET A 761 9.47 5.14 8.98
C MET A 761 10.30 4.06 9.67
N LEU A 762 9.70 2.88 9.89
CA LEU A 762 10.36 1.80 10.62
C LEU A 762 11.40 1.10 9.76
N GLN A 763 11.10 0.90 8.47
CA GLN A 763 12.04 0.31 7.52
C GLN A 763 13.30 1.17 7.37
N GLU A 764 13.14 2.48 7.17
CA GLU A 764 14.27 3.42 7.10
C GLU A 764 15.05 3.48 8.43
N ALA A 765 14.37 3.42 9.58
CA ALA A 765 15.04 3.38 10.88
C ALA A 765 15.82 2.06 11.10
N MET A 766 15.30 0.92 10.65
CA MET A 766 16.04 -0.35 10.63
C MET A 766 17.27 -0.25 9.74
N ASP A 767 17.14 0.37 8.56
CA ASP A 767 18.27 0.58 7.65
C ASP A 767 19.32 1.50 8.27
N MET A 768 18.93 2.51 9.05
CA MET A 768 19.87 3.37 9.79
C MET A 768 20.69 2.56 10.81
N VAL A 769 20.09 1.57 11.49
CA VAL A 769 20.82 0.67 12.40
C VAL A 769 21.72 -0.29 11.62
N HIS A 770 21.21 -0.86 10.52
CA HIS A 770 21.94 -1.83 9.72
C HIS A 770 23.16 -1.23 9.02
N SER A 771 22.98 -0.07 8.37
CA SER A 771 24.01 0.60 7.55
C SER A 771 25.04 1.40 8.34
N THR A 772 24.84 1.59 9.64
CA THR A 772 25.78 2.35 10.49
C THR A 772 26.57 1.43 11.43
N GLU A 773 27.52 2.01 12.14
CA GLU A 773 28.31 1.32 13.15
C GLU A 773 27.61 1.21 14.51
N LEU A 774 26.40 1.75 14.64
CA LEU A 774 25.64 1.76 15.90
C LEU A 774 25.47 0.35 16.45
N GLY A 775 25.94 0.10 17.65
CA GLY A 775 25.81 -1.18 18.33
C GLY A 775 26.73 -2.30 17.85
N ASN A 776 27.70 -2.05 16.96
CA ASN A 776 28.57 -3.09 16.42
C ASN A 776 29.71 -3.52 17.37
N ALA A 777 30.05 -2.74 18.40
CA ALA A 777 31.08 -3.09 19.36
C ALA A 777 30.69 -2.64 20.77
N ALA A 778 30.55 -3.58 21.70
CA ALA A 778 30.16 -3.29 23.08
C ALA A 778 31.02 -4.04 24.13
N ILE A 779 31.00 -3.54 25.35
CA ILE A 779 31.63 -4.21 26.50
C ILE A 779 30.72 -4.09 27.72
N GLY A 780 30.60 -5.20 28.45
CA GLY A 780 29.79 -5.24 29.67
C GLY A 780 30.39 -6.12 30.75
N THR A 781 29.86 -6.03 31.95
CA THR A 781 30.16 -6.96 33.05
C THR A 781 28.91 -7.66 33.53
N ILE A 782 29.07 -8.86 34.07
CA ILE A 782 27.94 -9.68 34.52
C ILE A 782 28.29 -10.41 35.82
N LYS A 783 27.33 -10.54 36.72
CA LYS A 783 27.46 -11.36 37.94
C LYS A 783 26.80 -12.71 37.74
N LEU A 784 27.63 -13.74 37.64
CA LEU A 784 27.15 -15.12 37.50
C LEU A 784 27.54 -15.96 38.72
N LYS A 785 26.53 -16.57 39.35
CA LYS A 785 26.80 -17.50 40.48
C LYS A 785 27.57 -18.74 40.01
N GLY A 786 28.69 -19.02 40.63
CA GLY A 786 29.49 -20.22 40.30
C GLY A 786 30.51 -20.05 39.19
N VAL A 787 30.60 -18.86 38.57
CA VAL A 787 31.64 -18.51 37.60
C VAL A 787 32.69 -17.60 38.28
N PRO A 788 33.98 -17.90 38.16
CA PRO A 788 35.03 -17.08 38.76
C PRO A 788 35.00 -15.64 38.17
N PRO A 789 35.27 -14.61 39.02
CA PRO A 789 35.45 -13.24 38.52
C PRO A 789 36.60 -13.18 37.50
N GLY A 790 36.46 -12.35 36.49
CA GLY A 790 37.42 -12.23 35.40
C GLY A 790 37.25 -13.27 34.28
N THR A 791 36.25 -14.15 34.35
CA THR A 791 35.93 -15.05 33.24
C THR A 791 35.37 -14.25 32.08
N MET A 792 35.88 -14.48 30.89
CA MET A 792 35.50 -13.78 29.68
C MET A 792 34.54 -14.59 28.80
N LEU A 793 33.46 -13.95 28.38
CA LEU A 793 32.56 -14.43 27.35
C LEU A 793 32.64 -13.47 26.17
N LEU A 794 32.66 -13.99 24.93
CA LEU A 794 32.57 -13.21 23.71
C LEU A 794 31.26 -13.53 22.99
N GLU A 795 30.42 -12.54 22.87
CA GLU A 795 29.21 -12.61 22.07
C GLU A 795 29.48 -12.02 20.70
N ALA A 796 29.21 -12.79 19.64
CA ALA A 796 29.41 -12.42 18.26
C ALA A 796 28.10 -12.63 17.50
N LEU A 797 27.72 -11.61 16.72
CA LEU A 797 26.59 -11.67 15.81
C LEU A 797 27.11 -11.68 14.38
N TYR A 798 26.85 -12.76 13.69
CA TYR A 798 27.07 -12.88 12.25
C TYR A 798 25.73 -12.82 11.53
N THR A 799 25.73 -12.35 10.28
CA THR A 799 24.62 -12.54 9.34
C THR A 799 25.10 -13.31 8.13
N ILE A 800 24.20 -14.10 7.57
CA ILE A 800 24.41 -14.71 6.28
C ILE A 800 23.99 -13.68 5.24
N ASN A 801 24.91 -13.28 4.40
CA ASN A 801 24.68 -12.31 3.34
C ASN A 801 24.75 -13.01 2.00
N CYS A 802 23.66 -12.92 1.25
CA CYS A 802 23.56 -13.46 -0.10
C CYS A 802 23.13 -12.35 -1.04
N VAL A 803 24.00 -11.95 -1.91
CA VAL A 803 23.72 -10.91 -2.90
C VAL A 803 23.19 -11.58 -4.16
N ALA A 804 21.96 -11.25 -4.53
CA ALA A 804 21.29 -11.81 -5.69
C ALA A 804 20.35 -10.77 -6.34
N PRO A 805 20.10 -10.86 -7.66
CA PRO A 805 19.07 -10.09 -8.32
C PRO A 805 17.71 -10.20 -7.61
N ARG A 806 17.02 -9.07 -7.43
CA ARG A 806 15.72 -9.04 -6.72
C ARG A 806 14.65 -9.90 -7.38
N GLU A 807 14.68 -10.02 -8.70
CA GLU A 807 13.75 -10.86 -9.46
C GLU A 807 13.79 -12.33 -9.03
N LEU A 808 14.91 -12.81 -8.49
CA LEU A 808 15.05 -14.17 -7.97
C LEU A 808 14.29 -14.39 -6.66
N GLN A 809 13.99 -13.31 -5.91
CA GLN A 809 13.30 -13.39 -4.61
C GLN A 809 13.98 -14.35 -3.63
N LEU A 810 15.31 -14.31 -3.60
CA LEU A 810 16.11 -15.26 -2.82
C LEU A 810 15.95 -15.05 -1.32
N ASP A 811 15.66 -13.83 -0.89
CA ASP A 811 15.38 -13.44 0.50
C ASP A 811 14.20 -14.21 1.13
N ARG A 812 13.33 -14.82 0.32
CA ARG A 812 12.28 -15.73 0.80
C ARG A 812 12.86 -17.03 1.38
N PHE A 813 13.96 -17.52 0.82
CA PHE A 813 14.58 -18.79 1.20
C PHE A 813 15.81 -18.59 2.07
N LEU A 814 16.58 -17.56 1.77
CA LEU A 814 17.79 -17.18 2.51
C LEU A 814 17.72 -15.67 2.83
N PRO A 815 16.89 -15.26 3.81
CA PRO A 815 16.87 -13.88 4.28
C PRO A 815 18.18 -13.51 4.99
N VAL A 816 18.31 -12.28 5.44
CA VAL A 816 19.42 -11.84 6.29
C VAL A 816 19.33 -12.57 7.64
N THR A 817 19.83 -13.79 7.69
CA THR A 817 19.68 -14.68 8.85
C THR A 817 20.74 -14.36 9.91
N PRO A 818 20.33 -13.89 11.11
CA PRO A 818 21.26 -13.65 12.21
C PRO A 818 21.74 -14.96 12.85
N MET A 819 23.04 -15.09 13.04
CA MET A 819 23.69 -16.19 13.72
C MET A 819 24.43 -15.66 14.93
N ARG A 820 23.86 -15.85 16.10
CA ARG A 820 24.44 -15.43 17.37
C ARG A 820 25.30 -16.55 17.95
N LEU A 821 26.49 -16.24 18.37
CA LEU A 821 27.40 -17.12 19.09
C LEU A 821 27.79 -16.49 20.43
N LEU A 822 27.89 -17.29 21.50
CA LEU A 822 28.33 -16.86 22.82
C LEU A 822 29.47 -17.79 23.30
N VAL A 823 30.72 -17.41 23.03
CA VAL A 823 31.89 -18.24 23.26
C VAL A 823 32.41 -18.05 24.71
N ASP A 824 32.44 -19.12 25.47
CA ASP A 824 32.97 -19.15 26.84
C ASP A 824 34.52 -19.20 26.92
N ALA A 825 35.04 -19.23 28.15
CA ALA A 825 36.49 -19.31 28.41
C ALA A 825 37.16 -20.58 27.83
N ARG A 826 36.38 -21.63 27.54
CA ARG A 826 36.85 -22.91 27.01
C ARG A 826 36.63 -23.03 25.49
N GLY A 827 36.10 -21.99 24.86
CA GLY A 827 35.77 -22.00 23.43
C GLY A 827 34.45 -22.67 23.10
N LYS A 828 33.59 -22.96 24.11
CA LYS A 828 32.27 -23.57 23.87
C LYS A 828 31.25 -22.50 23.60
N ASP A 829 30.40 -22.72 22.58
CA ASP A 829 29.23 -21.86 22.35
C ASP A 829 28.13 -22.14 23.37
N LEU A 830 27.63 -21.09 23.98
CA LEU A 830 26.54 -21.07 24.96
C LEU A 830 25.28 -20.34 24.46
N ALA A 831 25.20 -19.96 23.18
CA ALA A 831 24.11 -19.12 22.64
C ALA A 831 22.73 -19.75 22.86
N GLU A 832 22.62 -21.08 22.70
CA GLU A 832 21.35 -21.81 22.90
C GLU A 832 20.97 -21.93 24.37
N VAL A 833 21.97 -21.99 25.27
CA VAL A 833 21.75 -22.15 26.71
C VAL A 833 21.44 -20.83 27.40
N VAL A 834 22.00 -19.74 26.89
CA VAL A 834 21.84 -18.38 27.42
C VAL A 834 21.18 -17.47 26.37
N PRO A 835 19.86 -17.32 26.44
CA PRO A 835 19.14 -16.42 25.53
C PRO A 835 19.64 -14.98 25.60
N HIS A 836 19.67 -14.28 24.47
CA HIS A 836 20.17 -12.90 24.38
C HIS A 836 19.39 -11.94 25.30
N ALA A 837 18.08 -12.04 25.35
CA ALA A 837 17.24 -11.22 26.23
C ALA A 837 17.65 -11.38 27.72
N ARG A 838 17.87 -12.63 28.16
CA ARG A 838 18.28 -12.90 29.55
C ARG A 838 19.67 -12.37 29.87
N LEU A 839 20.55 -12.40 28.88
CA LEU A 839 21.90 -11.86 29.02
C LEU A 839 21.87 -10.33 29.19
N ASN A 840 21.05 -9.66 28.37
CA ASN A 840 20.88 -8.20 28.41
C ASN A 840 20.33 -7.69 29.75
N GLU A 841 19.39 -8.41 30.37
CA GLU A 841 18.86 -8.07 31.70
C GLU A 841 19.95 -8.06 32.81
N LEU A 842 21.01 -8.85 32.63
CA LEU A 842 22.03 -9.07 33.64
C LEU A 842 23.31 -8.27 33.40
N ILE A 843 23.51 -7.70 32.23
CA ILE A 843 24.71 -6.95 31.86
C ILE A 843 24.73 -5.58 32.55
N GLU A 844 25.83 -5.29 33.22
CA GLU A 844 26.11 -3.98 33.80
C GLU A 844 27.10 -3.18 32.94
N LYS A 845 26.91 -1.84 32.91
CA LYS A 845 27.76 -0.90 32.16
C LYS A 845 29.17 -0.82 32.77
N VAL A 846 30.17 -0.78 31.90
CA VAL A 846 31.59 -0.57 32.29
C VAL A 846 32.00 0.88 31.99
N LYS A 847 32.79 1.49 32.90
CA LYS A 847 33.37 2.82 32.64
C LYS A 847 34.39 2.76 31.51
N LYS A 848 34.41 3.72 30.62
CA LYS A 848 35.27 3.77 29.43
C LYS A 848 36.74 3.48 29.71
N ASN A 849 37.33 4.11 30.77
CA ASN A 849 38.71 3.91 31.12
C ASN A 849 39.00 2.47 31.61
N THR A 850 38.05 1.86 32.31
CA THR A 850 38.15 0.47 32.77
C THR A 850 38.06 -0.48 31.57
N ALA A 851 37.13 -0.21 30.66
CA ALA A 851 36.96 -0.97 29.43
C ALA A 851 38.24 -0.98 28.57
N LEU A 852 38.86 0.19 28.35
CA LEU A 852 40.13 0.31 27.63
C LEU A 852 41.27 -0.46 28.32
N ALA A 853 41.34 -0.44 29.65
CA ALA A 853 42.36 -1.20 30.41
C ALA A 853 42.15 -2.71 30.25
N ILE A 854 40.90 -3.15 30.28
CA ILE A 854 40.51 -4.55 30.08
C ILE A 854 40.94 -5.01 28.70
N ILE A 855 40.52 -4.31 27.62
CA ILE A 855 40.85 -4.68 26.25
C ILE A 855 42.35 -4.80 26.02
N LYS A 856 43.15 -3.87 26.52
CA LYS A 856 44.61 -3.92 26.41
C LYS A 856 45.17 -5.19 27.05
N GLN A 857 44.56 -5.65 28.16
CA GLN A 857 45.02 -6.83 28.88
C GLN A 857 44.63 -8.15 28.23
N VAL A 858 43.41 -8.20 27.62
CA VAL A 858 42.81 -9.44 27.09
C VAL A 858 42.83 -9.53 25.58
N ARG A 859 43.53 -8.63 24.90
CA ARG A 859 43.50 -8.50 23.42
C ARG A 859 43.72 -9.84 22.71
N SER A 860 44.81 -10.55 23.01
CA SER A 860 45.16 -11.83 22.39
C SER A 860 44.11 -12.93 22.65
N GLU A 861 43.46 -12.86 23.81
CA GLU A 861 42.39 -13.82 24.14
C GLU A 861 41.11 -13.52 23.39
N VAL A 862 40.77 -12.24 23.20
CA VAL A 862 39.65 -11.81 22.37
C VAL A 862 39.87 -12.27 20.92
N GLU A 863 41.05 -12.01 20.34
CA GLU A 863 41.39 -12.44 18.98
C GLU A 863 41.28 -13.94 18.79
N SER A 864 41.74 -14.73 19.79
CA SER A 864 41.60 -16.18 19.78
C SER A 864 40.13 -16.66 19.82
N LYS A 865 39.30 -16.02 20.67
CA LYS A 865 37.86 -16.34 20.74
C LYS A 865 37.10 -15.93 19.48
N MET A 866 37.49 -14.85 18.86
CA MET A 866 36.93 -14.44 17.57
C MET A 866 37.23 -15.47 16.46
N SER A 867 38.45 -15.97 16.42
CA SER A 867 38.83 -17.04 15.48
C SER A 867 37.99 -18.31 15.70
N LEU A 868 37.76 -18.70 16.97
CA LEU A 868 36.88 -19.83 17.33
C LEU A 868 35.42 -19.56 16.90
N ALA A 869 34.88 -18.36 17.19
CA ALA A 869 33.53 -17.97 16.79
C ALA A 869 33.37 -18.00 15.27
N SER A 870 34.35 -17.48 14.54
CA SER A 870 34.34 -17.51 13.07
C SER A 870 34.40 -18.95 12.52
N SER A 871 35.18 -19.82 13.11
CA SER A 871 35.24 -21.24 12.69
C SER A 871 33.92 -21.95 12.96
N GLU A 872 33.28 -21.71 14.09
CA GLU A 872 31.97 -22.30 14.45
C GLU A 872 30.88 -21.76 13.54
N ALA A 873 30.87 -20.44 13.28
CA ALA A 873 29.92 -19.81 12.37
C ALA A 873 30.03 -20.40 10.95
N ASN A 874 31.24 -20.56 10.43
CA ASN A 874 31.48 -21.17 9.12
C ASN A 874 31.05 -22.65 9.06
N ALA A 875 31.17 -23.38 10.15
CA ALA A 875 30.68 -24.77 10.18
C ALA A 875 29.15 -24.81 10.08
N ARG A 876 28.44 -23.91 10.77
CA ARG A 876 26.96 -23.83 10.72
C ARG A 876 26.44 -23.25 9.41
N LEU A 877 27.23 -22.42 8.74
CA LEU A 877 26.84 -21.81 7.46
C LEU A 877 26.41 -22.88 6.46
N GLN A 878 27.19 -23.97 6.34
CA GLN A 878 26.92 -25.04 5.37
C GLN A 878 25.58 -25.73 5.61
N ASP A 879 25.19 -25.92 6.87
CA ASP A 879 23.91 -26.51 7.21
C ASP A 879 22.76 -25.57 6.82
N VAL A 880 22.89 -24.27 7.09
CA VAL A 880 21.87 -23.26 6.75
C VAL A 880 21.73 -23.14 5.23
N LEU A 881 22.84 -23.09 4.48
CA LEU A 881 22.80 -23.01 3.02
C LEU A 881 22.17 -24.26 2.39
N SER A 882 22.50 -25.44 2.93
CA SER A 882 21.91 -26.72 2.45
C SER A 882 20.39 -26.75 2.71
N GLN A 883 19.94 -26.28 3.87
CA GLN A 883 18.52 -26.21 4.18
C GLN A 883 17.81 -25.18 3.29
N ALA A 884 18.38 -23.99 3.09
CA ALA A 884 17.82 -22.95 2.22
C ALA A 884 17.69 -23.42 0.75
N GLU A 885 18.71 -24.15 0.26
CA GLU A 885 18.66 -24.72 -1.09
C GLU A 885 17.58 -25.80 -1.21
N GLN A 886 17.41 -26.64 -0.17
CA GLN A 886 16.37 -27.65 -0.15
C GLN A 886 14.98 -27.03 -0.12
N ASP A 887 14.74 -26.07 0.77
CA ASP A 887 13.46 -25.36 0.89
C ASP A 887 13.08 -24.65 -0.42
N MET A 888 14.06 -24.01 -1.06
CA MET A 888 13.89 -23.39 -2.37
C MET A 888 13.50 -24.40 -3.45
N ARG A 889 14.23 -25.53 -3.54
CA ARG A 889 13.95 -26.58 -4.53
C ARG A 889 12.59 -27.23 -4.30
N ASP A 890 12.23 -27.48 -3.05
CA ASP A 890 10.93 -28.08 -2.71
C ASP A 890 9.79 -27.13 -3.04
N SER A 891 9.90 -25.84 -2.67
CA SER A 891 8.87 -24.84 -2.95
C SER A 891 8.71 -24.54 -4.44
N LEU A 892 9.79 -24.10 -5.11
CA LEU A 892 9.73 -23.71 -6.53
C LEU A 892 9.57 -24.95 -7.45
N GLY A 893 10.12 -26.10 -7.04
CA GLY A 893 9.96 -27.36 -7.77
C GLY A 893 8.53 -27.86 -7.74
N ALA A 894 7.85 -27.79 -6.60
CA ALA A 894 6.45 -28.15 -6.48
C ALA A 894 5.56 -27.20 -7.32
N GLU A 895 5.86 -25.89 -7.31
CA GLU A 895 5.15 -24.90 -8.13
C GLU A 895 5.35 -25.19 -9.63
N LEU A 896 6.59 -25.46 -10.05
CA LEU A 896 6.90 -25.80 -11.44
C LEU A 896 6.15 -27.07 -11.90
N GLN A 897 6.20 -28.14 -11.12
CA GLN A 897 5.47 -29.38 -11.41
C GLN A 897 3.96 -29.16 -11.51
N ARG A 898 3.40 -28.36 -10.61
CA ARG A 898 1.99 -27.99 -10.63
C ARG A 898 1.64 -27.22 -11.91
N LEU A 899 2.43 -26.21 -12.27
CA LEU A 899 2.19 -25.40 -13.48
C LEU A 899 2.39 -26.23 -14.76
N GLU A 900 3.39 -27.11 -14.83
CA GLU A 900 3.60 -28.04 -15.97
C GLU A 900 2.40 -28.98 -16.13
N ALA A 901 1.87 -29.54 -15.05
CA ALA A 901 0.68 -30.39 -15.09
C ALA A 901 -0.59 -29.60 -15.51
N LEU A 902 -0.77 -28.41 -14.97
CA LEU A 902 -1.88 -27.52 -15.33
C LEU A 902 -1.83 -27.09 -16.79
N ARG A 903 -0.66 -26.80 -17.33
CA ARG A 903 -0.50 -26.37 -18.72
C ARG A 903 -0.98 -27.40 -19.74
N GLN A 904 -0.91 -28.68 -19.41
CA GLN A 904 -1.42 -29.74 -20.30
C GLN A 904 -2.94 -29.64 -20.50
N VAL A 905 -3.65 -29.02 -19.57
CA VAL A 905 -5.11 -28.93 -19.52
C VAL A 905 -5.66 -27.50 -19.51
N ASN A 906 -4.85 -26.52 -19.17
CA ASN A 906 -5.26 -25.11 -19.10
C ASN A 906 -4.31 -24.22 -19.93
N PRO A 907 -4.79 -23.65 -21.03
CA PRO A 907 -3.98 -22.80 -21.92
C PRO A 907 -3.57 -21.45 -21.29
N SER A 908 -4.11 -21.06 -20.12
CA SER A 908 -3.74 -19.82 -19.44
C SER A 908 -2.34 -19.85 -18.80
N ILE A 909 -1.70 -21.01 -18.73
CA ILE A 909 -0.32 -21.14 -18.26
C ILE A 909 0.65 -20.81 -19.38
N ARG A 910 1.37 -19.71 -19.24
CA ARG A 910 2.33 -19.25 -20.24
C ARG A 910 3.65 -20.02 -20.15
N GLN A 911 4.31 -20.23 -21.30
CA GLN A 911 5.64 -20.82 -21.32
C GLN A 911 6.66 -19.98 -20.54
N GLU A 912 6.53 -18.66 -20.63
CA GLU A 912 7.38 -17.69 -19.93
C GLU A 912 7.38 -17.90 -18.40
N GLU A 913 6.24 -18.27 -17.80
CA GLU A 913 6.15 -18.56 -16.36
C GLU A 913 6.98 -19.80 -15.99
N LEU A 914 6.91 -20.85 -16.80
CA LEU A 914 7.68 -22.09 -16.59
C LEU A 914 9.18 -21.83 -16.77
N ASP A 915 9.55 -21.14 -17.84
CA ASP A 915 10.94 -20.81 -18.16
C ASP A 915 11.54 -19.94 -17.05
N HIS A 916 10.76 -18.98 -16.54
CA HIS A 916 11.17 -18.14 -15.42
C HIS A 916 11.37 -18.94 -14.13
N LEU A 917 10.46 -19.87 -13.79
CA LEU A 917 10.64 -20.72 -12.62
C LEU A 917 11.87 -21.63 -12.73
N GLN A 918 12.10 -22.21 -13.90
CA GLN A 918 13.30 -23.01 -14.15
C GLN A 918 14.58 -22.18 -14.03
N PHE A 919 14.56 -20.96 -14.57
CA PHE A 919 15.64 -19.98 -14.43
C PHE A 919 15.88 -19.65 -12.96
N ARG A 920 14.81 -19.31 -12.20
CA ARG A 920 14.92 -19.00 -10.77
C ARG A 920 15.52 -20.14 -9.96
N ILE A 921 15.07 -21.39 -10.14
CA ILE A 921 15.60 -22.56 -9.43
C ILE A 921 17.09 -22.67 -9.64
N LYS A 922 17.54 -22.50 -10.87
CA LYS A 922 18.96 -22.61 -11.23
C LYS A 922 19.78 -21.47 -10.63
N GLU A 923 19.37 -20.23 -10.84
CA GLU A 923 20.13 -19.06 -10.40
C GLU A 923 20.10 -18.92 -8.87
N CYS A 924 18.95 -19.18 -8.20
CA CYS A 924 18.90 -19.22 -6.74
C CYS A 924 19.91 -20.22 -6.15
N ALA A 925 20.01 -21.43 -6.72
CA ALA A 925 20.99 -22.41 -6.25
C ALA A 925 22.43 -21.91 -6.36
N ILE A 926 22.76 -21.20 -7.46
CA ILE A 926 24.09 -20.61 -7.66
C ILE A 926 24.37 -19.54 -6.61
N HIS A 927 23.42 -18.62 -6.40
CA HIS A 927 23.60 -17.53 -5.43
C HIS A 927 23.66 -18.02 -3.99
N ILE A 928 22.85 -19.02 -3.60
CA ILE A 928 22.93 -19.63 -2.26
C ILE A 928 24.33 -20.17 -1.99
N GLN A 929 24.96 -20.83 -2.95
CA GLN A 929 26.31 -21.38 -2.78
C GLN A 929 27.40 -20.31 -2.64
N HIS A 930 27.16 -19.08 -3.10
CA HIS A 930 28.07 -17.94 -2.97
C HIS A 930 27.78 -17.07 -1.75
N ALA A 931 26.79 -17.42 -0.94
CA ALA A 931 26.49 -16.70 0.28
C ALA A 931 27.65 -16.79 1.29
N ASN A 932 27.89 -15.70 1.99
CA ASN A 932 29.00 -15.58 2.93
C ASN A 932 28.53 -15.06 4.29
N LEU A 933 29.39 -15.24 5.30
CA LEU A 933 29.18 -14.72 6.64
C LEU A 933 29.78 -13.33 6.77
N GLN A 934 28.99 -12.41 7.34
CA GLN A 934 29.44 -11.10 7.71
C GLN A 934 29.32 -10.91 9.22
N LEU A 935 30.41 -10.49 9.87
CA LEU A 935 30.41 -10.13 11.28
C LEU A 935 29.74 -8.76 11.46
N GLN A 936 28.60 -8.74 12.13
CA GLN A 936 27.77 -7.55 12.34
C GLN A 936 28.04 -6.85 13.68
N ALA A 937 28.32 -7.63 14.72
CA ALA A 937 28.57 -7.04 16.04
C ALA A 937 29.37 -7.97 16.94
N LEU A 938 30.12 -7.37 17.88
CA LEU A 938 30.88 -8.04 18.92
C LEU A 938 30.62 -7.43 20.29
N ARG A 939 30.40 -8.24 21.30
CA ARG A 939 30.29 -7.82 22.68
C ARG A 939 31.17 -8.65 23.59
N LEU A 940 32.09 -7.96 24.26
CA LEU A 940 32.91 -8.59 25.30
C LEU A 940 32.21 -8.50 26.66
N ILE A 941 32.07 -9.63 27.35
CA ILE A 941 31.41 -9.72 28.66
C ILE A 941 32.37 -10.33 29.66
N ILE A 942 32.55 -9.67 30.81
CA ILE A 942 33.46 -10.12 31.87
C ILE A 942 32.66 -10.35 33.11
N THR A 943 32.92 -11.47 33.79
CA THR A 943 32.26 -11.76 35.05
C THR A 943 32.91 -10.97 36.20
N ASN A 944 32.09 -10.41 37.10
CA ASN A 944 32.46 -9.64 38.28
C ASN A 944 32.51 -10.51 39.52
#